data_a7b83e3f74ebb8e068bb5b9aaa6edcec
#
_entry.id   a7b83e3f74ebb8e068bb5b9aaa6edcec
#
_cell.length_a   1.000
_cell.length_b   1.000
_cell.length_c   1.000
_cell.angle_alpha   90.00
_cell.angle_beta   90.00
_cell.angle_gamma   90.00
#
_symmetry.space_group_name_H-M   'P 1'
#
loop_
_entity.id
_entity.type
_entity.pdbx_description
1 polymer ?
#
loop_
_entity_poly.entity_id
_entity_poly.type
_entity_poly.pdbx_seq_one_letter_code
_entity_poly.pdbx_strand_id
1 'polypeptide(L)'
;MLSINNISVHFTGEYIFDSITFLINDRDRIGLVGRNGAGKTTLLRVISGELEPETGSVASPAGQSIGFLRQEMAPDSKLTVIQEARQTFKEVLAIESKIKRLTNEISNRTDYHSESYLSLVERLNDLNDRFNLTDGHKIDENTEKVLIGLGFEREDFSRPLREFSSGWQMRVELAKILLTMPDVLLLDEPTNHLDIEAIQWLEDFLISYPGAIVLVSHDRVFLDNITNRTIEITMGKIFDYKASFSQYEQMQAERREREMASYNNQQQQIAQIERFIERFRYKNTKARQVQSRIKMLDKMDKIEIEETDNSAIRLRFPPSPHSGRVTLRLENLSKAYGEHLVLQNLNFSISRGEKIAFVGRNGEGKSTLAKVIVGELPYSGTLIYGHLVKIGYYAQNQHEMLNMERTVFETIDDVATGEWRTKVKGLLGSFLFRGDDLDKKVKVLSGGEKSRLSLARMLLTPVNFLILDEPTNHLDMRSKDILKSALLQFDGTLIIVSHDRDFLSGLTEKVFEFHNKGVKEYIGDVHDFLQSRKMEHLNQLNQKAKTQSLVEETNTPSASKLDFERRKAIDRELRKLQNRLEKSEKIIIRLESDLAEFDALLAKPDSSHPLIKSGEIYHKYEILKNELAKEMERWETLVHQLENVQQ
;
A
#
# COMPACT_ATOMS: atom_id res chain seq x y z
N MET A 1 -19.31 12.58 12.78
CA MET A 1 -18.08 13.14 13.41
C MET A 1 -17.81 12.38 14.71
N LEU A 2 -16.61 11.76 14.86
CA LEU A 2 -16.23 10.95 16.02
C LEU A 2 -15.10 11.64 16.77
N SER A 3 -15.24 11.82 18.10
CA SER A 3 -14.28 12.54 18.93
C SER A 3 -13.53 11.59 19.87
N ILE A 4 -12.24 11.61 19.81
CA ILE A 4 -11.32 10.90 20.70
C ILE A 4 -10.78 11.91 21.70
N ASN A 5 -11.08 11.73 23.01
CA ASN A 5 -10.80 12.74 24.04
C ASN A 5 -9.93 12.16 25.15
N ASN A 6 -8.71 12.70 25.28
CA ASN A 6 -7.75 12.43 26.39
C ASN A 6 -7.56 10.93 26.68
N ILE A 7 -7.41 10.12 25.63
CA ILE A 7 -7.23 8.68 25.77
C ILE A 7 -5.82 8.37 26.26
N SER A 8 -5.74 7.57 27.35
CA SER A 8 -4.50 6.97 27.83
C SER A 8 -4.67 5.46 27.93
N VAL A 9 -3.67 4.72 27.49
CA VAL A 9 -3.59 3.26 27.57
C VAL A 9 -2.18 2.86 27.95
N HIS A 10 -2.02 1.98 28.95
CA HIS A 10 -0.73 1.41 29.29
C HIS A 10 -0.78 -0.12 29.36
N PHE A 11 0.36 -0.75 29.05
CA PHE A 11 0.56 -2.18 29.25
C PHE A 11 1.85 -2.39 30.02
N THR A 12 1.83 -3.30 30.97
CA THR A 12 3.02 -3.69 31.76
C THR A 12 3.80 -2.53 32.39
N GLY A 13 3.10 -1.40 32.70
CA GLY A 13 3.71 -0.24 33.36
C GLY A 13 4.26 0.86 32.44
N GLU A 14 4.21 0.67 31.11
CA GLU A 14 4.59 1.70 30.14
C GLU A 14 3.34 2.24 29.41
N TYR A 15 3.29 3.57 29.23
CA TYR A 15 2.23 4.20 28.46
C TYR A 15 2.43 3.95 26.96
N ILE A 16 1.41 3.35 26.31
CA ILE A 16 1.33 3.31 24.85
C ILE A 16 0.81 4.65 24.35
N PHE A 17 -0.20 5.21 25.03
CA PHE A 17 -0.74 6.54 24.76
C PHE A 17 -0.84 7.33 26.05
N ASP A 18 -0.51 8.62 25.94
CA ASP A 18 -0.63 9.58 27.02
C ASP A 18 -1.50 10.76 26.56
N SER A 19 -2.75 10.77 27.03
CA SER A 19 -3.71 11.88 26.87
C SER A 19 -3.92 12.30 25.39
N ILE A 20 -4.04 11.34 24.47
CA ILE A 20 -4.24 11.65 23.06
C ILE A 20 -5.64 12.18 22.76
N THR A 21 -5.73 13.21 21.92
CA THR A 21 -7.00 13.85 21.54
C THR A 21 -6.97 14.21 20.07
N PHE A 22 -7.99 13.77 19.30
CA PHE A 22 -8.22 14.16 17.90
C PHE A 22 -9.65 13.89 17.47
N LEU A 23 -10.01 14.41 16.30
CA LEU A 23 -11.33 14.28 15.70
C LEU A 23 -11.25 13.53 14.38
N ILE A 24 -12.25 12.69 14.12
CA ILE A 24 -12.49 12.08 12.82
C ILE A 24 -13.78 12.73 12.26
N ASN A 25 -13.63 13.51 11.20
CA ASN A 25 -14.75 14.14 10.53
C ASN A 25 -15.39 13.19 9.51
N ASP A 26 -16.60 13.52 9.08
CA ASP A 26 -17.26 12.81 8.00
C ASP A 26 -16.42 12.93 6.71
N ARG A 27 -16.21 11.80 6.02
CA ARG A 27 -15.36 11.67 4.83
C ARG A 27 -13.87 11.94 5.01
N ASP A 28 -13.35 12.02 6.25
CA ASP A 28 -11.90 12.06 6.46
C ASP A 28 -11.24 10.79 5.89
N ARG A 29 -10.04 10.97 5.34
CA ARG A 29 -9.16 9.91 4.82
C ARG A 29 -7.87 9.95 5.59
N ILE A 30 -7.81 9.21 6.71
CA ILE A 30 -6.72 9.29 7.68
C ILE A 30 -5.79 8.10 7.50
N GLY A 31 -4.50 8.36 7.25
CA GLY A 31 -3.43 7.40 7.38
C GLY A 31 -2.88 7.41 8.81
N LEU A 32 -2.99 6.29 9.52
CA LEU A 32 -2.43 6.14 10.86
C LEU A 32 -1.06 5.49 10.76
N VAL A 33 -0.01 6.24 11.07
CA VAL A 33 1.38 5.83 10.90
C VAL A 33 2.16 5.84 12.21
N GLY A 34 3.25 5.10 12.27
CA GLY A 34 4.11 4.96 13.44
C GLY A 34 4.90 3.67 13.40
N ARG A 35 5.89 3.52 14.27
CA ARG A 35 6.70 2.30 14.38
C ARG A 35 5.84 1.09 14.75
N ASN A 36 6.36 -0.11 14.48
CA ASN A 36 5.74 -1.34 15.01
C ASN A 36 5.80 -1.29 16.54
N GLY A 37 4.69 -1.63 17.19
CA GLY A 37 4.53 -1.50 18.64
C GLY A 37 4.14 -0.08 19.15
N ALA A 38 4.04 0.93 18.27
CA ALA A 38 3.60 2.28 18.68
C ALA A 38 2.11 2.36 19.09
N GLY A 39 1.35 1.26 18.96
CA GLY A 39 -0.04 1.18 19.39
C GLY A 39 -1.08 1.43 18.29
N LYS A 40 -0.72 1.40 17.00
CA LYS A 40 -1.67 1.64 15.90
C LYS A 40 -2.92 0.75 16.00
N THR A 41 -2.75 -0.56 16.06
CA THR A 41 -3.84 -1.54 16.24
C THR A 41 -4.61 -1.32 17.55
N THR A 42 -3.90 -0.97 18.63
CA THR A 42 -4.51 -0.66 19.94
C THR A 42 -5.44 0.54 19.84
N LEU A 43 -5.02 1.59 19.13
CA LEU A 43 -5.85 2.77 18.90
C LEU A 43 -7.11 2.43 18.08
N LEU A 44 -6.98 1.62 17.02
CA LEU A 44 -8.13 1.17 16.24
C LEU A 44 -9.11 0.36 17.11
N ARG A 45 -8.62 -0.49 18.02
CA ARG A 45 -9.45 -1.25 18.98
C ARG A 45 -10.16 -0.35 19.98
N VAL A 46 -9.51 0.72 20.43
CA VAL A 46 -10.16 1.71 21.30
C VAL A 46 -11.26 2.46 20.55
N ILE A 47 -10.98 2.87 19.30
CA ILE A 47 -11.97 3.59 18.46
C ILE A 47 -13.17 2.69 18.15
N SER A 48 -12.94 1.40 17.89
CA SER A 48 -14.03 0.43 17.62
C SER A 48 -14.83 0.03 18.86
N GLY A 49 -14.38 0.41 20.07
CA GLY A 49 -15.01 0.01 21.33
C GLY A 49 -14.67 -1.41 21.79
N GLU A 50 -13.70 -2.08 21.16
CA GLU A 50 -13.24 -3.42 21.57
C GLU A 50 -12.30 -3.39 22.79
N LEU A 51 -11.65 -2.24 23.00
CA LEU A 51 -10.76 -2.01 24.13
C LEU A 51 -11.19 -0.73 24.83
N GLU A 52 -11.49 -0.83 26.12
CA GLU A 52 -11.78 0.33 26.95
C GLU A 52 -10.46 1.03 27.34
N PRO A 53 -10.31 2.36 27.12
CA PRO A 53 -9.16 3.10 27.58
C PRO A 53 -9.21 3.26 29.10
N GLU A 54 -8.06 3.42 29.75
CA GLU A 54 -8.00 3.66 31.19
C GLU A 54 -8.49 5.04 31.58
N THR A 55 -8.18 6.03 30.75
CA THR A 55 -8.69 7.39 30.88
C THR A 55 -9.17 7.90 29.56
N GLY A 56 -10.07 8.86 29.58
CA GLY A 56 -10.64 9.47 28.38
C GLY A 56 -11.87 8.73 27.87
N SER A 57 -12.32 9.12 26.69
CA SER A 57 -13.51 8.53 26.06
C SER A 57 -13.54 8.74 24.57
N VAL A 58 -14.18 7.81 23.87
CA VAL A 58 -14.56 7.95 22.45
C VAL A 58 -16.03 8.35 22.41
N ALA A 59 -16.31 9.53 21.87
CA ALA A 59 -17.66 10.05 21.73
C ALA A 59 -18.11 9.98 20.26
N SER A 60 -19.18 9.26 20.00
CA SER A 60 -19.83 9.14 18.69
C SER A 60 -21.29 9.59 18.74
N PRO A 61 -21.85 10.18 17.70
CA PRO A 61 -23.27 10.44 17.58
C PRO A 61 -24.07 9.14 17.69
N ALA A 62 -25.27 9.23 18.26
CA ALA A 62 -26.16 8.08 18.36
C ALA A 62 -26.48 7.52 16.96
N GLY A 63 -26.29 6.22 16.77
CA GLY A 63 -26.54 5.52 15.51
C GLY A 63 -25.39 5.52 14.50
N GLN A 64 -24.26 6.13 14.81
CA GLN A 64 -23.08 6.05 13.93
C GLN A 64 -22.49 4.64 13.95
N SER A 65 -22.35 4.04 12.76
CA SER A 65 -21.82 2.69 12.57
C SER A 65 -20.29 2.72 12.38
N ILE A 66 -19.59 1.81 13.04
CA ILE A 66 -18.14 1.65 12.92
C ILE A 66 -17.84 0.24 12.44
N GLY A 67 -17.13 0.12 11.32
CA GLY A 67 -16.62 -1.16 10.81
C GLY A 67 -15.12 -1.28 11.07
N PHE A 68 -14.68 -2.40 11.62
CA PHE A 68 -13.28 -2.64 11.91
C PHE A 68 -12.79 -3.95 11.31
N LEU A 69 -11.80 -3.86 10.42
CA LEU A 69 -11.02 -5.00 9.91
C LEU A 69 -9.82 -5.23 10.81
N ARG A 70 -9.79 -6.37 11.51
CA ARG A 70 -8.65 -6.79 12.34
C ARG A 70 -7.58 -7.44 11.48
N GLN A 71 -6.34 -7.38 11.93
CA GLN A 71 -5.18 -7.96 11.24
C GLN A 71 -5.24 -9.50 11.15
N GLU A 72 -5.80 -10.15 12.16
CA GLU A 72 -5.95 -11.61 12.21
C GLU A 72 -7.40 -11.98 12.52
N MET A 73 -8.03 -12.66 11.59
CA MET A 73 -9.33 -13.30 11.74
C MET A 73 -9.33 -14.62 10.98
N ALA A 74 -9.77 -15.66 11.61
CA ALA A 74 -10.00 -16.95 10.96
C ALA A 74 -11.42 -17.41 11.28
N PRO A 75 -12.42 -17.11 10.44
CA PRO A 75 -13.76 -17.62 10.64
C PRO A 75 -13.76 -19.12 10.37
N ASP A 76 -13.98 -19.93 11.40
CA ASP A 76 -14.28 -21.36 11.26
C ASP A 76 -15.72 -21.54 10.79
N SER A 77 -16.00 -21.11 9.55
CA SER A 77 -17.33 -21.17 8.97
C SER A 77 -17.48 -22.34 7.99
N LYS A 78 -18.56 -23.09 8.15
CA LYS A 78 -18.96 -24.16 7.24
C LYS A 78 -19.75 -23.66 6.03
N LEU A 79 -20.05 -22.36 5.99
CA LEU A 79 -20.83 -21.74 4.92
C LEU A 79 -19.98 -21.57 3.66
N THR A 80 -20.65 -21.42 2.52
CA THR A 80 -19.97 -21.07 1.26
C THR A 80 -19.55 -19.60 1.29
N VAL A 81 -18.59 -19.24 0.43
CA VAL A 81 -18.05 -17.87 0.32
C VAL A 81 -19.17 -16.82 0.20
N ILE A 82 -20.15 -17.06 -0.70
CA ILE A 82 -21.26 -16.13 -0.89
C ILE A 82 -22.22 -16.09 0.30
N GLN A 83 -22.47 -17.26 0.95
CA GLN A 83 -23.32 -17.31 2.12
C GLN A 83 -22.69 -16.58 3.30
N GLU A 84 -21.37 -16.70 3.49
CA GLU A 84 -20.65 -16.00 4.53
C GLU A 84 -20.67 -14.48 4.31
N ALA A 85 -20.40 -14.01 3.09
CA ALA A 85 -20.48 -12.59 2.76
C ALA A 85 -21.89 -12.02 2.97
N ARG A 86 -22.94 -12.78 2.65
CA ARG A 86 -24.35 -12.39 2.84
C ARG A 86 -24.78 -12.33 4.31
N GLN A 87 -24.06 -12.95 5.23
CA GLN A 87 -24.41 -12.86 6.68
C GLN A 87 -24.47 -11.41 7.17
N THR A 88 -23.78 -10.50 6.51
CA THR A 88 -23.83 -9.07 6.79
C THR A 88 -25.26 -8.51 6.67
N PHE A 89 -26.07 -9.07 5.79
CA PHE A 89 -27.44 -8.63 5.50
C PHE A 89 -28.53 -9.46 6.21
N LYS A 90 -28.21 -10.09 7.36
CA LYS A 90 -29.16 -10.97 8.09
C LYS A 90 -30.54 -10.36 8.30
N GLU A 91 -30.59 -9.08 8.64
CA GLU A 91 -31.88 -8.39 8.88
C GLU A 91 -32.68 -8.24 7.57
N VAL A 92 -32.00 -7.84 6.48
CA VAL A 92 -32.66 -7.66 5.18
C VAL A 92 -33.10 -9.02 4.60
N LEU A 93 -32.26 -10.06 4.74
CA LEU A 93 -32.62 -11.43 4.35
C LEU A 93 -33.76 -12.00 5.18
N ALA A 94 -33.88 -11.62 6.47
CA ALA A 94 -35.01 -11.98 7.29
C ALA A 94 -36.30 -11.29 6.82
N ILE A 95 -36.22 -10.03 6.36
CA ILE A 95 -37.35 -9.32 5.74
C ILE A 95 -37.74 -10.03 4.45
N GLU A 96 -36.80 -10.36 3.55
CA GLU A 96 -37.05 -11.09 2.30
C GLU A 96 -37.75 -12.44 2.57
N SER A 97 -37.29 -13.18 3.55
CA SER A 97 -37.93 -14.47 3.94
C SER A 97 -39.34 -14.30 4.44
N LYS A 98 -39.61 -13.20 5.18
CA LYS A 98 -40.98 -12.87 5.62
C LYS A 98 -41.88 -12.47 4.46
N ILE A 99 -41.36 -11.66 3.52
CA ILE A 99 -42.06 -11.31 2.28
C ILE A 99 -42.46 -12.57 1.51
N LYS A 100 -41.51 -13.49 1.27
CA LYS A 100 -41.78 -14.75 0.58
C LYS A 100 -42.85 -15.59 1.26
N ARG A 101 -42.82 -15.68 2.61
CA ARG A 101 -43.84 -16.41 3.40
C ARG A 101 -45.21 -15.77 3.27
N LEU A 102 -45.30 -14.45 3.45
CA LEU A 102 -46.58 -13.73 3.36
C LEU A 102 -47.14 -13.78 1.96
N THR A 103 -46.31 -13.66 0.93
CA THR A 103 -46.72 -13.80 -0.47
C THR A 103 -47.33 -15.18 -0.73
N ASN A 104 -46.69 -16.26 -0.27
CA ASN A 104 -47.22 -17.61 -0.38
C ASN A 104 -48.52 -17.81 0.40
N GLU A 105 -48.61 -17.21 1.61
CA GLU A 105 -49.83 -17.29 2.42
C GLU A 105 -50.99 -16.56 1.75
N ILE A 106 -50.76 -15.35 1.23
CA ILE A 106 -51.74 -14.56 0.50
C ILE A 106 -52.19 -15.28 -0.78
N SER A 107 -51.27 -15.89 -1.53
CA SER A 107 -51.56 -16.60 -2.77
C SER A 107 -52.44 -17.85 -2.58
N ASN A 108 -52.38 -18.46 -1.40
CA ASN A 108 -53.18 -19.66 -1.07
C ASN A 108 -54.54 -19.34 -0.44
N ARG A 109 -54.87 -18.05 -0.22
CA ARG A 109 -56.16 -17.62 0.38
C ARG A 109 -57.12 -17.17 -0.71
N THR A 110 -58.42 -17.43 -0.42
CA THR A 110 -59.54 -17.04 -1.30
C THR A 110 -60.50 -16.04 -0.68
N ASP A 111 -60.25 -15.67 0.59
CA ASP A 111 -61.11 -14.79 1.41
C ASP A 111 -60.66 -13.30 1.30
N TYR A 112 -60.63 -12.77 0.11
CA TYR A 112 -60.06 -11.45 -0.25
C TYR A 112 -60.63 -10.24 0.51
N HIS A 113 -61.82 -10.37 1.12
CA HIS A 113 -62.50 -9.28 1.84
C HIS A 113 -62.42 -9.44 3.37
N SER A 114 -61.73 -10.44 3.90
CA SER A 114 -61.58 -10.61 5.34
C SER A 114 -60.61 -9.58 5.92
N GLU A 115 -60.89 -9.09 7.15
CA GLU A 115 -59.96 -8.18 7.87
C GLU A 115 -58.56 -8.82 7.99
N SER A 116 -58.49 -10.13 8.20
CA SER A 116 -57.23 -10.86 8.31
C SER A 116 -56.44 -10.89 6.99
N TYR A 117 -57.11 -10.97 5.83
CA TYR A 117 -56.45 -10.88 4.52
C TYR A 117 -55.89 -9.47 4.28
N LEU A 118 -56.71 -8.44 4.54
CA LEU A 118 -56.29 -7.04 4.36
C LEU A 118 -55.09 -6.69 5.26
N SER A 119 -55.06 -7.17 6.52
CA SER A 119 -53.94 -6.96 7.42
C SER A 119 -52.65 -7.65 6.94
N LEU A 120 -52.75 -8.82 6.30
CA LEU A 120 -51.58 -9.49 5.70
C LEU A 120 -51.03 -8.71 4.49
N VAL A 121 -51.93 -8.15 3.66
CA VAL A 121 -51.55 -7.31 2.51
C VAL A 121 -50.86 -6.03 2.98
N GLU A 122 -51.38 -5.36 3.98
CA GLU A 122 -50.79 -4.17 4.58
C GLU A 122 -49.37 -4.46 5.11
N ARG A 123 -49.25 -5.55 5.88
CA ARG A 123 -47.96 -6.00 6.42
C ARG A 123 -46.96 -6.38 5.32
N LEU A 124 -47.43 -6.97 4.21
CA LEU A 124 -46.59 -7.26 3.05
C LEU A 124 -46.07 -5.98 2.41
N ASN A 125 -46.92 -4.96 2.24
CA ASN A 125 -46.52 -3.66 1.71
C ASN A 125 -45.48 -2.98 2.60
N ASP A 126 -45.69 -2.93 3.92
CA ASP A 126 -44.73 -2.37 4.88
C ASP A 126 -43.35 -3.06 4.79
N LEU A 127 -43.34 -4.40 4.64
CA LEU A 127 -42.09 -5.14 4.51
C LEU A 127 -41.41 -4.90 3.15
N ASN A 128 -42.18 -4.77 2.05
CA ASN A 128 -41.66 -4.42 0.75
C ASN A 128 -41.04 -3.01 0.74
N ASP A 129 -41.72 -2.04 1.38
CA ASP A 129 -41.19 -0.68 1.49
C ASP A 129 -39.86 -0.66 2.27
N ARG A 130 -39.79 -1.39 3.41
CA ARG A 130 -38.52 -1.55 4.16
C ARG A 130 -37.44 -2.24 3.34
N PHE A 131 -37.78 -3.29 2.59
CA PHE A 131 -36.83 -4.00 1.73
C PHE A 131 -36.29 -3.12 0.61
N ASN A 132 -37.15 -2.29 0.02
CA ASN A 132 -36.76 -1.31 -0.99
C ASN A 132 -35.88 -0.19 -0.42
N LEU A 133 -36.22 0.34 0.77
CA LEU A 133 -35.43 1.36 1.45
C LEU A 133 -34.00 0.88 1.80
N THR A 134 -33.83 -0.44 2.01
CA THR A 134 -32.53 -1.06 2.30
C THR A 134 -31.81 -1.57 1.05
N ASP A 135 -32.25 -1.20 -0.17
CA ASP A 135 -31.71 -1.69 -1.45
C ASP A 135 -31.60 -3.23 -1.52
N GLY A 136 -32.55 -3.95 -0.90
CA GLY A 136 -32.52 -5.40 -0.79
C GLY A 136 -32.37 -6.14 -2.12
N HIS A 137 -32.85 -5.56 -3.23
CA HIS A 137 -32.71 -6.11 -4.58
C HIS A 137 -31.29 -6.12 -5.12
N LYS A 138 -30.39 -5.27 -4.57
CA LYS A 138 -29.00 -5.13 -5.04
C LYS A 138 -28.00 -5.95 -4.23
N ILE A 139 -28.46 -6.64 -3.17
CA ILE A 139 -27.58 -7.38 -2.25
C ILE A 139 -26.71 -8.38 -3.01
N ASP A 140 -27.33 -9.16 -3.90
CA ASP A 140 -26.63 -10.20 -4.66
C ASP A 140 -25.62 -9.62 -5.62
N GLU A 141 -26.01 -8.58 -6.36
CA GLU A 141 -25.13 -7.87 -7.31
C GLU A 141 -23.95 -7.21 -6.59
N ASN A 142 -24.23 -6.51 -5.48
CA ASN A 142 -23.18 -5.86 -4.68
C ASN A 142 -22.23 -6.88 -4.06
N THR A 143 -22.75 -8.00 -3.53
CA THR A 143 -21.95 -9.07 -2.95
C THR A 143 -21.05 -9.69 -4.01
N GLU A 144 -21.60 -10.03 -5.19
CA GLU A 144 -20.81 -10.56 -6.30
C GLU A 144 -19.73 -9.57 -6.75
N LYS A 145 -20.07 -8.30 -6.91
CA LYS A 145 -19.16 -7.23 -7.33
C LYS A 145 -17.97 -7.07 -6.36
N VAL A 146 -18.24 -7.06 -5.05
CA VAL A 146 -17.18 -6.93 -4.03
C VAL A 146 -16.30 -8.17 -3.98
N LEU A 147 -16.89 -9.38 -4.04
CA LEU A 147 -16.12 -10.62 -4.04
C LEU A 147 -15.22 -10.75 -5.29
N ILE A 148 -15.73 -10.43 -6.48
CA ILE A 148 -14.94 -10.42 -7.73
C ILE A 148 -13.81 -9.38 -7.62
N GLY A 149 -14.10 -8.20 -7.09
CA GLY A 149 -13.10 -7.15 -6.89
C GLY A 149 -11.97 -7.57 -5.95
N LEU A 150 -12.26 -8.39 -4.96
CA LEU A 150 -11.27 -8.96 -4.04
C LEU A 150 -10.59 -10.23 -4.59
N GLY A 151 -10.85 -10.60 -5.86
CA GLY A 151 -10.14 -11.63 -6.59
C GLY A 151 -10.79 -13.00 -6.60
N PHE A 152 -12.01 -13.17 -6.04
CA PHE A 152 -12.76 -14.43 -6.15
C PHE A 152 -13.32 -14.63 -7.56
N GLU A 153 -13.34 -15.86 -8.02
CA GLU A 153 -14.03 -16.26 -9.25
C GLU A 153 -15.45 -16.73 -8.92
N ARG A 154 -16.35 -16.69 -9.92
CA ARG A 154 -17.74 -17.14 -9.70
C ARG A 154 -17.86 -18.59 -9.26
N GLU A 155 -16.91 -19.41 -9.67
CA GLU A 155 -16.81 -20.83 -9.29
C GLU A 155 -16.52 -21.00 -7.80
N ASP A 156 -15.81 -20.05 -7.18
CA ASP A 156 -15.47 -20.08 -5.76
C ASP A 156 -16.66 -19.78 -4.84
N PHE A 157 -17.68 -19.08 -5.35
CA PHE A 157 -18.81 -18.63 -4.52
C PHE A 157 -19.58 -19.76 -3.85
N SER A 158 -19.65 -20.92 -4.52
CA SER A 158 -20.33 -22.12 -4.01
C SER A 158 -19.46 -23.01 -3.13
N ARG A 159 -18.16 -22.74 -3.05
CA ARG A 159 -17.23 -23.55 -2.24
C ARG A 159 -17.26 -23.17 -0.79
N PRO A 160 -17.14 -24.14 0.13
CA PRO A 160 -17.05 -23.89 1.59
C PRO A 160 -15.83 -23.03 1.93
N LEU A 161 -16.03 -21.99 2.78
CA LEU A 161 -14.95 -21.05 3.16
C LEU A 161 -13.76 -21.74 3.82
N ARG A 162 -13.97 -22.83 4.57
CA ARG A 162 -12.91 -23.61 5.23
C ARG A 162 -11.91 -24.27 4.27
N GLU A 163 -12.24 -24.40 2.97
CA GLU A 163 -11.34 -24.97 1.95
C GLU A 163 -10.29 -23.95 1.48
N PHE A 164 -10.49 -22.69 1.82
CA PHE A 164 -9.61 -21.61 1.44
C PHE A 164 -8.54 -21.33 2.51
N SER A 165 -7.39 -20.81 2.09
CA SER A 165 -6.35 -20.37 3.01
C SER A 165 -6.81 -19.20 3.88
N SER A 166 -6.11 -18.96 4.99
CA SER A 166 -6.41 -17.84 5.91
C SER A 166 -6.45 -16.48 5.19
N GLY A 167 -5.59 -16.26 4.20
CA GLY A 167 -5.61 -15.03 3.40
C GLY A 167 -6.88 -14.85 2.57
N TRP A 168 -7.42 -15.91 2.00
CA TRP A 168 -8.70 -15.87 1.29
C TRP A 168 -9.88 -15.68 2.25
N GLN A 169 -9.83 -16.29 3.44
CA GLN A 169 -10.84 -16.07 4.49
C GLN A 169 -10.85 -14.61 4.95
N MET A 170 -9.67 -13.99 5.11
CA MET A 170 -9.55 -12.55 5.40
C MET A 170 -10.18 -11.66 4.32
N ARG A 171 -10.07 -12.03 3.03
CA ARG A 171 -10.74 -11.29 1.94
C ARG A 171 -12.27 -11.34 2.08
N VAL A 172 -12.86 -12.46 2.55
CA VAL A 172 -14.31 -12.54 2.82
C VAL A 172 -14.69 -11.64 4.00
N GLU A 173 -13.88 -11.59 5.07
CA GLU A 173 -14.12 -10.65 6.18
C GLU A 173 -14.03 -9.19 5.73
N LEU A 174 -13.03 -8.85 4.90
CA LEU A 174 -12.97 -7.54 4.27
C LEU A 174 -14.23 -7.26 3.43
N ALA A 175 -14.67 -8.23 2.61
CA ALA A 175 -15.92 -8.10 1.83
C ALA A 175 -17.12 -7.80 2.73
N LYS A 176 -17.26 -8.51 3.84
CA LYS A 176 -18.37 -8.30 4.81
C LYS A 176 -18.37 -6.87 5.33
N ILE A 177 -17.22 -6.35 5.72
CA ILE A 177 -17.11 -4.98 6.24
C ILE A 177 -17.38 -3.95 5.15
N LEU A 178 -16.87 -4.14 3.94
CA LEU A 178 -17.12 -3.24 2.81
C LEU A 178 -18.60 -3.22 2.41
N LEU A 179 -19.29 -4.36 2.50
CA LEU A 179 -20.73 -4.50 2.19
C LEU A 179 -21.62 -3.81 3.22
N THR A 180 -21.21 -3.68 4.50
CA THR A 180 -21.97 -2.95 5.51
C THR A 180 -21.99 -1.45 5.29
N MET A 181 -21.02 -0.91 4.53
CA MET A 181 -20.86 0.53 4.27
C MET A 181 -20.95 1.39 5.55
N PRO A 182 -20.16 1.11 6.61
CA PRO A 182 -20.24 1.84 7.86
C PRO A 182 -19.85 3.31 7.72
N ASP A 183 -20.34 4.19 8.61
CA ASP A 183 -20.02 5.63 8.61
C ASP A 183 -18.54 5.89 8.87
N VAL A 184 -17.88 5.03 9.68
CA VAL A 184 -16.44 5.05 9.93
C VAL A 184 -15.86 3.68 9.67
N LEU A 185 -14.92 3.60 8.74
CA LEU A 185 -14.25 2.38 8.34
C LEU A 185 -12.81 2.38 8.89
N LEU A 186 -12.51 1.40 9.74
CA LEU A 186 -11.19 1.19 10.34
C LEU A 186 -10.54 -0.02 9.68
N LEU A 187 -9.40 0.18 9.02
CA LEU A 187 -8.68 -0.87 8.30
C LEU A 187 -7.26 -1.03 8.87
N ASP A 188 -6.96 -2.22 9.38
CA ASP A 188 -5.63 -2.57 9.86
C ASP A 188 -4.96 -3.52 8.87
N GLU A 189 -3.95 -3.01 8.13
CA GLU A 189 -3.20 -3.73 7.10
C GLU A 189 -4.07 -4.48 6.06
N PRO A 190 -5.04 -3.80 5.39
CA PRO A 190 -5.96 -4.46 4.46
C PRO A 190 -5.28 -4.98 3.20
N THR A 191 -4.09 -4.50 2.86
CA THR A 191 -3.31 -4.93 1.70
C THR A 191 -2.62 -6.27 1.90
N ASN A 192 -2.46 -6.72 3.14
CA ASN A 192 -1.92 -8.03 3.43
C ASN A 192 -2.80 -9.11 2.79
N HIS A 193 -2.19 -10.06 2.12
CA HIS A 193 -2.86 -11.17 1.43
C HIS A 193 -3.66 -10.80 0.16
N LEU A 194 -3.67 -9.52 -0.26
CA LEU A 194 -4.24 -9.10 -1.53
C LEU A 194 -3.18 -9.16 -2.63
N ASP A 195 -3.58 -9.54 -3.83
CA ASP A 195 -2.75 -9.37 -5.02
C ASP A 195 -2.89 -7.94 -5.59
N ILE A 196 -2.01 -7.59 -6.52
CA ILE A 196 -1.94 -6.23 -7.06
C ILE A 196 -3.27 -5.78 -7.67
N GLU A 197 -4.00 -6.68 -8.34
CA GLU A 197 -5.30 -6.36 -8.95
C GLU A 197 -6.36 -6.06 -7.89
N ALA A 198 -6.42 -6.88 -6.84
CA ALA A 198 -7.33 -6.67 -5.71
C ALA A 198 -6.98 -5.39 -4.91
N ILE A 199 -5.69 -5.07 -4.76
CA ILE A 199 -5.26 -3.80 -4.14
C ILE A 199 -5.74 -2.61 -4.97
N GLN A 200 -5.58 -2.62 -6.29
CA GLN A 200 -6.06 -1.54 -7.16
C GLN A 200 -7.58 -1.37 -7.07
N TRP A 201 -8.32 -2.48 -7.10
CA TRP A 201 -9.77 -2.44 -6.95
C TRP A 201 -10.18 -1.86 -5.58
N LEU A 202 -9.48 -2.25 -4.50
CA LEU A 202 -9.74 -1.72 -3.17
C LEU A 202 -9.43 -0.22 -3.09
N GLU A 203 -8.36 0.25 -3.73
CA GLU A 203 -8.06 1.69 -3.84
C GLU A 203 -9.22 2.46 -4.47
N ASP A 204 -9.68 2.01 -5.65
CA ASP A 204 -10.78 2.66 -6.37
C ASP A 204 -12.08 2.66 -5.53
N PHE A 205 -12.35 1.57 -4.82
CA PHE A 205 -13.49 1.47 -3.92
C PHE A 205 -13.38 2.46 -2.75
N LEU A 206 -12.23 2.53 -2.08
CA LEU A 206 -12.02 3.40 -0.92
C LEU A 206 -11.97 4.90 -1.30
N ILE A 207 -11.49 5.26 -2.48
CA ILE A 207 -11.53 6.64 -2.99
C ILE A 207 -12.99 7.10 -3.10
N SER A 208 -13.88 6.25 -3.60
CA SER A 208 -15.30 6.56 -3.78
C SER A 208 -16.16 6.33 -2.52
N TYR A 209 -15.56 5.87 -1.42
CA TYR A 209 -16.28 5.53 -0.19
C TYR A 209 -16.96 6.76 0.44
N PRO A 210 -18.25 6.69 0.84
CA PRO A 210 -18.96 7.87 1.35
C PRO A 210 -18.63 8.24 2.80
N GLY A 211 -18.22 7.27 3.64
CA GLY A 211 -17.89 7.44 5.05
C GLY A 211 -16.44 7.90 5.30
N ALA A 212 -16.08 8.06 6.57
CA ALA A 212 -14.70 8.31 6.98
C ALA A 212 -13.87 7.02 6.94
N ILE A 213 -12.57 7.13 6.66
CA ILE A 213 -11.64 6.00 6.65
C ILE A 213 -10.45 6.31 7.56
N VAL A 214 -10.10 5.34 8.42
CA VAL A 214 -8.84 5.32 9.16
C VAL A 214 -8.08 4.07 8.73
N LEU A 215 -6.93 4.28 8.14
CA LEU A 215 -6.15 3.26 7.45
C LEU A 215 -4.77 3.10 8.10
N VAL A 216 -4.43 1.89 8.52
CA VAL A 216 -3.07 1.47 8.84
C VAL A 216 -2.58 0.63 7.68
N SER A 217 -1.47 1.00 7.05
CA SER A 217 -0.82 0.19 6.02
C SER A 217 0.68 0.43 5.97
N HIS A 218 1.41 -0.58 5.51
CA HIS A 218 2.83 -0.51 5.19
C HIS A 218 3.08 -0.38 3.67
N ASP A 219 2.04 -0.16 2.87
CA ASP A 219 2.12 0.18 1.45
C ASP A 219 2.00 1.71 1.27
N ARG A 220 3.13 2.36 0.91
CA ARG A 220 3.21 3.81 0.72
C ARG A 220 2.30 4.30 -0.40
N VAL A 221 2.26 3.58 -1.52
CA VAL A 221 1.46 3.96 -2.69
C VAL A 221 -0.03 3.90 -2.33
N PHE A 222 -0.43 2.86 -1.61
CA PHE A 222 -1.80 2.69 -1.13
C PHE A 222 -2.22 3.82 -0.18
N LEU A 223 -1.37 4.18 0.80
CA LEU A 223 -1.62 5.31 1.69
C LEU A 223 -1.74 6.62 0.92
N ASP A 224 -0.81 6.89 0.01
CA ASP A 224 -0.74 8.17 -0.71
C ASP A 224 -1.93 8.38 -1.65
N ASN A 225 -2.43 7.29 -2.28
CA ASN A 225 -3.59 7.34 -3.16
C ASN A 225 -4.91 7.58 -2.42
N ILE A 226 -5.03 7.13 -1.17
CA ILE A 226 -6.31 7.17 -0.43
C ILE A 226 -6.34 8.31 0.57
N THR A 227 -5.22 8.58 1.29
CA THR A 227 -5.22 9.46 2.45
C THR A 227 -4.88 10.90 2.09
N ASN A 228 -5.57 11.83 2.73
CA ASN A 228 -5.31 13.27 2.63
C ASN A 228 -4.94 13.89 3.99
N ARG A 229 -4.90 13.07 5.03
CA ARG A 229 -4.54 13.44 6.39
C ARG A 229 -3.77 12.29 7.02
N THR A 230 -2.64 12.59 7.66
CA THR A 230 -1.77 11.58 8.26
C THR A 230 -1.63 11.87 9.76
N ILE A 231 -1.92 10.86 10.59
CA ILE A 231 -1.74 10.93 12.05
C ILE A 231 -0.57 10.02 12.41
N GLU A 232 0.50 10.61 12.95
CA GLU A 232 1.67 9.90 13.42
C GLU A 232 1.56 9.61 14.92
N ILE A 233 1.82 8.36 15.31
CA ILE A 233 1.98 7.96 16.71
C ILE A 233 3.47 7.80 17.01
N THR A 234 3.99 8.61 17.93
CA THR A 234 5.39 8.58 18.34
C THR A 234 5.50 8.90 19.84
N MET A 235 6.20 8.05 20.61
CA MET A 235 6.42 8.23 22.06
C MET A 235 5.13 8.48 22.85
N GLY A 236 4.06 7.74 22.54
CA GLY A 236 2.76 7.88 23.22
C GLY A 236 1.97 9.14 22.86
N LYS A 237 2.47 9.99 21.98
CA LYS A 237 1.83 11.22 21.49
C LYS A 237 1.39 11.07 20.04
N ILE A 238 0.44 11.91 19.63
CA ILE A 238 0.02 12.00 18.25
C ILE A 238 0.43 13.34 17.63
N PHE A 239 0.77 13.28 16.34
CA PHE A 239 1.02 14.45 15.51
C PHE A 239 0.10 14.35 14.29
N ASP A 240 -0.72 15.37 14.09
CA ASP A 240 -1.75 15.42 13.08
C ASP A 240 -1.32 16.33 11.91
N TYR A 241 -1.17 15.74 10.73
CA TYR A 241 -0.74 16.43 9.51
C TYR A 241 -1.90 16.40 8.50
N LYS A 242 -2.33 17.58 8.06
CA LYS A 242 -3.29 17.71 6.95
C LYS A 242 -2.54 17.58 5.61
N ALA A 243 -2.02 16.40 5.36
CA ALA A 243 -1.15 16.11 4.23
C ALA A 243 -1.26 14.64 3.83
N SER A 244 -1.00 14.33 2.54
CA SER A 244 -0.84 12.95 2.08
C SER A 244 0.42 12.32 2.70
N PHE A 245 0.58 11.00 2.56
CA PHE A 245 1.68 10.29 3.17
C PHE A 245 3.06 10.81 2.69
N SER A 246 3.24 11.02 1.39
CA SER A 246 4.50 11.55 0.84
C SER A 246 4.83 12.95 1.34
N GLN A 247 3.84 13.83 1.46
CA GLN A 247 4.01 15.17 2.02
C GLN A 247 4.34 15.11 3.51
N TYR A 248 3.69 14.20 4.25
CA TYR A 248 3.99 13.94 5.65
C TYR A 248 5.45 13.52 5.85
N GLU A 249 5.99 12.61 5.03
CA GLU A 249 7.41 12.18 5.14
C GLU A 249 8.36 13.39 5.05
N GLN A 250 8.09 14.34 4.15
CA GLN A 250 8.88 15.56 4.03
C GLN A 250 8.75 16.46 5.29
N MET A 251 7.52 16.69 5.75
CA MET A 251 7.26 17.49 6.95
C MET A 251 7.87 16.86 8.21
N GLN A 252 7.83 15.54 8.31
CA GLN A 252 8.44 14.79 9.40
C GLN A 252 9.97 14.93 9.38
N ALA A 253 10.60 14.85 8.21
CA ALA A 253 12.04 15.04 8.06
C ALA A 253 12.47 16.44 8.54
N GLU A 254 11.76 17.49 8.11
CA GLU A 254 12.01 18.87 8.56
C GLU A 254 11.80 19.04 10.08
N ARG A 255 10.76 18.43 10.65
CA ARG A 255 10.53 18.47 12.09
C ARG A 255 11.68 17.83 12.84
N ARG A 256 12.12 16.63 12.41
CA ARG A 256 13.26 15.93 13.01
C ARG A 256 14.56 16.72 12.95
N GLU A 257 14.83 17.38 11.84
CA GLU A 257 16.01 18.27 11.76
C GLU A 257 15.96 19.39 12.80
N ARG A 258 14.82 20.03 12.98
CA ARG A 258 14.63 21.09 13.98
C ARG A 258 14.77 20.56 15.42
N GLU A 259 14.16 19.41 15.71
CA GLU A 259 14.26 18.73 17.01
C GLU A 259 15.72 18.35 17.31
N MET A 260 16.45 17.78 16.33
CA MET A 260 17.86 17.43 16.47
C MET A 260 18.75 18.66 16.69
N ALA A 261 18.50 19.75 15.96
CA ALA A 261 19.22 21.01 16.16
C ALA A 261 18.97 21.58 17.58
N SER A 262 17.72 21.54 18.03
CA SER A 262 17.34 21.99 19.39
C SER A 262 17.99 21.14 20.48
N TYR A 263 18.01 19.82 20.30
CA TYR A 263 18.68 18.88 21.19
C TYR A 263 20.19 19.15 21.28
N ASN A 264 20.85 19.27 20.13
CA ASN A 264 22.28 19.53 20.07
C ASN A 264 22.62 20.85 20.76
N ASN A 265 21.81 21.88 20.57
CA ASN A 265 21.97 23.17 21.27
C ASN A 265 21.77 23.01 22.78
N GLN A 266 20.76 22.26 23.23
CA GLN A 266 20.53 21.98 24.63
C GLN A 266 21.69 21.18 25.25
N GLN A 267 22.18 20.12 24.55
CA GLN A 267 23.33 19.34 25.03
C GLN A 267 24.59 20.18 25.15
N GLN A 268 24.84 21.11 24.24
CA GLN A 268 25.96 22.07 24.34
C GLN A 268 25.80 22.98 25.56
N GLN A 269 24.59 23.47 25.84
CA GLN A 269 24.32 24.29 27.04
C GLN A 269 24.52 23.48 28.31
N ILE A 270 24.01 22.25 28.39
CA ILE A 270 24.20 21.34 29.52
C ILE A 270 25.69 21.12 29.74
N ALA A 271 26.45 20.75 28.73
CA ALA A 271 27.89 20.52 28.83
C ALA A 271 28.68 21.78 29.26
N GLN A 272 28.24 22.99 28.87
CA GLN A 272 28.84 24.24 29.34
C GLN A 272 28.56 24.48 30.84
N ILE A 273 27.33 24.23 31.29
CA ILE A 273 26.92 24.36 32.67
C ILE A 273 27.66 23.34 33.54
N GLU A 274 27.75 22.08 33.11
CA GLU A 274 28.47 21.02 33.82
C GLU A 274 29.97 21.35 33.96
N ARG A 275 30.64 21.79 32.87
CA ARG A 275 32.05 22.24 32.93
C ARG A 275 32.25 23.41 33.88
N PHE A 276 31.28 24.34 33.94
CA PHE A 276 31.35 25.43 34.91
C PHE A 276 31.22 24.91 36.35
N ILE A 277 30.27 24.00 36.62
CA ILE A 277 30.07 23.40 37.94
C ILE A 277 31.34 22.65 38.37
N GLU A 278 31.89 21.80 37.48
CA GLU A 278 33.09 21.01 37.77
C GLU A 278 34.31 21.89 38.08
N ARG A 279 34.54 22.94 37.27
CA ARG A 279 35.66 23.87 37.44
C ARG A 279 35.61 24.69 38.73
N PHE A 280 34.40 25.03 39.20
CA PHE A 280 34.23 25.95 40.31
C PHE A 280 33.62 25.30 41.57
N ARG A 281 33.35 23.98 41.57
CA ARG A 281 32.72 23.23 42.66
C ARG A 281 33.43 23.41 44.02
N TYR A 282 34.74 23.50 44.02
CA TYR A 282 35.56 23.59 45.21
C TYR A 282 35.96 25.04 45.62
N LYS A 283 35.46 26.06 44.88
CA LYS A 283 35.80 27.46 45.20
C LYS A 283 34.69 28.13 46.03
N ASN A 284 34.94 28.40 47.33
CA ASN A 284 33.97 29.01 48.22
C ASN A 284 33.36 30.31 47.69
N THR A 285 34.16 31.17 47.02
CA THR A 285 33.71 32.43 46.42
C THR A 285 32.70 32.28 45.29
N LYS A 286 32.59 31.09 44.69
CA LYS A 286 31.68 30.75 43.58
C LYS A 286 30.54 29.81 43.96
N ALA A 287 30.46 29.39 45.25
CA ALA A 287 29.49 28.39 45.72
C ALA A 287 28.03 28.76 45.37
N ARG A 288 27.65 30.04 45.57
CA ARG A 288 26.28 30.52 45.24
C ARG A 288 25.96 30.44 43.74
N GLN A 289 26.95 30.73 42.88
CA GLN A 289 26.79 30.62 41.41
C GLN A 289 26.72 29.16 40.97
N VAL A 290 27.51 28.27 41.56
CA VAL A 290 27.47 26.82 41.29
C VAL A 290 26.11 26.24 41.68
N GLN A 291 25.60 26.56 42.90
CA GLN A 291 24.27 26.12 43.32
C GLN A 291 23.15 26.64 42.42
N SER A 292 23.23 27.88 41.96
CA SER A 292 22.27 28.44 40.99
C SER A 292 22.29 27.67 39.67
N ARG A 293 23.47 27.26 39.16
CA ARG A 293 23.62 26.49 37.92
C ARG A 293 23.13 25.05 38.08
N ILE A 294 23.35 24.41 39.23
CA ILE A 294 22.80 23.08 39.54
C ILE A 294 21.27 23.14 39.51
N LYS A 295 20.66 24.11 40.23
CA LYS A 295 19.19 24.28 40.20
C LYS A 295 18.64 24.59 38.81
N MET A 296 19.41 25.25 37.94
CA MET A 296 19.04 25.50 36.56
C MET A 296 19.04 24.19 35.75
N LEU A 297 20.03 23.33 35.95
CA LEU A 297 20.11 22.01 35.34
C LEU A 297 18.96 21.09 35.80
N ASP A 298 18.65 21.09 37.10
CA ASP A 298 17.56 20.28 37.67
C ASP A 298 16.17 20.71 37.19
N LYS A 299 16.02 21.99 36.83
CA LYS A 299 14.75 22.55 36.30
C LYS A 299 14.65 22.52 34.77
N MET A 300 15.72 22.12 34.09
CA MET A 300 15.73 22.10 32.64
C MET A 300 14.99 20.85 32.13
N ASP A 301 13.88 21.04 31.44
CA ASP A 301 13.19 19.97 30.76
C ASP A 301 14.11 19.44 29.65
N LYS A 302 14.56 18.20 29.82
CA LYS A 302 15.42 17.55 28.82
C LYS A 302 14.61 17.18 27.59
N ILE A 303 15.10 17.63 26.44
CA ILE A 303 14.52 17.22 25.15
C ILE A 303 14.86 15.74 24.95
N GLU A 304 13.85 14.90 24.94
CA GLU A 304 13.97 13.51 24.57
C GLU A 304 13.79 13.40 23.06
N ILE A 305 14.79 12.87 22.39
CA ILE A 305 14.72 12.55 20.97
C ILE A 305 14.63 11.04 20.85
N GLU A 306 13.73 10.60 19.99
CA GLU A 306 13.72 9.22 19.56
C GLU A 306 15.07 8.91 18.88
N GLU A 307 15.89 8.06 19.49
CA GLU A 307 17.16 7.64 18.89
C GLU A 307 16.91 6.99 17.54
N THR A 308 17.00 7.79 16.50
CA THR A 308 17.07 7.28 15.13
C THR A 308 18.54 7.00 14.85
N ASP A 309 18.89 5.74 14.90
CA ASP A 309 20.18 5.30 14.38
C ASP A 309 20.17 5.48 12.87
N ASN A 310 20.68 6.66 12.44
CA ASN A 310 20.90 6.98 11.04
C ASN A 310 22.17 6.32 10.50
N SER A 311 22.81 5.44 11.27
CA SER A 311 23.84 4.58 10.73
C SER A 311 23.18 3.62 9.74
N ALA A 312 22.94 4.12 8.54
CA ALA A 312 22.64 3.28 7.38
C ALA A 312 23.85 2.37 7.18
N ILE A 313 23.86 1.24 7.89
CA ILE A 313 24.84 0.20 7.62
C ILE A 313 24.57 -0.20 6.18
N ARG A 314 25.53 0.11 5.31
CA ARG A 314 25.50 -0.34 3.92
C ARG A 314 25.65 -1.86 3.95
N LEU A 315 24.52 -2.54 3.98
CA LEU A 315 24.45 -3.99 3.91
C LEU A 315 24.94 -4.41 2.53
N ARG A 316 26.04 -5.16 2.49
CA ARG A 316 26.53 -5.80 1.26
C ARG A 316 26.47 -7.30 1.45
N PHE A 317 26.02 -8.01 0.43
CA PHE A 317 26.08 -9.45 0.45
C PHE A 317 27.54 -9.93 0.50
N PRO A 318 27.82 -11.05 1.15
CA PRO A 318 29.15 -11.67 1.10
C PRO A 318 29.52 -11.99 -0.36
N PRO A 319 30.81 -11.86 -0.74
CA PRO A 319 31.23 -12.19 -2.08
C PRO A 319 30.95 -13.67 -2.38
N SER A 320 30.34 -13.93 -3.51
CA SER A 320 30.07 -15.28 -4.02
C SER A 320 30.67 -15.45 -5.42
N PRO A 321 31.08 -16.65 -5.80
CA PRO A 321 31.56 -16.90 -7.15
C PRO A 321 30.52 -16.49 -8.18
N HIS A 322 30.96 -15.87 -9.29
CA HIS A 322 30.04 -15.56 -10.38
C HIS A 322 29.49 -16.82 -11.02
N SER A 323 28.18 -16.89 -11.24
CA SER A 323 27.54 -17.95 -12.01
C SER A 323 27.90 -17.84 -13.50
N GLY A 324 27.62 -18.90 -14.28
CA GLY A 324 27.67 -18.84 -15.74
C GLY A 324 26.75 -17.75 -16.33
N ARG A 325 26.88 -17.49 -17.64
CA ARG A 325 26.07 -16.46 -18.34
C ARG A 325 24.57 -16.71 -18.22
N VAL A 326 24.12 -17.96 -18.33
CA VAL A 326 22.75 -18.38 -18.08
C VAL A 326 22.70 -18.98 -16.69
N THR A 327 21.90 -18.42 -15.81
CA THR A 327 21.74 -18.86 -14.41
C THR A 327 20.72 -20.00 -14.33
N LEU A 328 19.63 -19.91 -15.11
CA LEU A 328 18.54 -20.89 -15.10
C LEU A 328 17.93 -21.01 -16.49
N ARG A 329 17.58 -22.23 -16.92
CA ARG A 329 16.79 -22.51 -18.13
C ARG A 329 15.71 -23.52 -17.83
N LEU A 330 14.50 -23.22 -18.25
CA LEU A 330 13.34 -24.11 -18.18
C LEU A 330 12.91 -24.49 -19.61
N GLU A 331 12.65 -25.78 -19.82
CA GLU A 331 12.15 -26.31 -21.09
C GLU A 331 10.95 -27.23 -20.83
N ASN A 332 9.78 -26.83 -21.34
CA ASN A 332 8.50 -27.52 -21.20
C ASN A 332 8.16 -27.90 -19.73
N LEU A 333 8.52 -27.02 -18.79
CA LEU A 333 8.29 -27.29 -17.38
C LEU A 333 6.81 -27.19 -17.05
N SER A 334 6.29 -28.24 -16.41
CA SER A 334 4.91 -28.29 -15.94
C SER A 334 4.83 -28.85 -14.53
N LYS A 335 3.83 -28.36 -13.75
CA LYS A 335 3.60 -28.80 -12.38
C LYS A 335 2.12 -28.98 -12.11
N ALA A 336 1.77 -30.15 -11.57
CA ALA A 336 0.43 -30.44 -11.08
C ALA A 336 0.44 -30.94 -9.64
N TYR A 337 -0.64 -30.72 -8.91
CA TYR A 337 -0.95 -31.33 -7.60
C TYR A 337 -2.14 -32.29 -7.79
N GLY A 338 -1.86 -33.58 -7.86
CA GLY A 338 -2.86 -34.56 -8.26
C GLY A 338 -3.37 -34.25 -9.68
N GLU A 339 -4.66 -34.06 -9.83
CA GLU A 339 -5.30 -33.69 -11.10
C GLU A 339 -5.26 -32.19 -11.39
N HIS A 340 -4.93 -31.38 -10.40
CA HIS A 340 -4.93 -29.92 -10.56
C HIS A 340 -3.62 -29.43 -11.18
N LEU A 341 -3.68 -29.01 -12.47
CA LEU A 341 -2.55 -28.47 -13.20
C LEU A 341 -2.37 -26.97 -12.83
N VAL A 342 -1.22 -26.61 -12.27
CA VAL A 342 -0.89 -25.24 -11.82
C VAL A 342 0.00 -24.52 -12.82
N LEU A 343 1.01 -25.18 -13.37
CA LEU A 343 1.94 -24.61 -14.35
C LEU A 343 2.00 -25.53 -15.58
N GLN A 344 1.98 -24.95 -16.78
CA GLN A 344 1.93 -25.69 -18.03
C GLN A 344 2.96 -25.19 -19.05
N ASN A 345 3.83 -26.09 -19.52
CA ASN A 345 4.75 -25.86 -20.65
C ASN A 345 5.55 -24.57 -20.56
N LEU A 346 6.12 -24.27 -19.39
CA LEU A 346 6.93 -23.08 -19.22
C LEU A 346 8.27 -23.20 -19.94
N ASN A 347 8.61 -22.19 -20.74
CA ASN A 347 9.83 -22.10 -21.52
C ASN A 347 10.42 -20.70 -21.38
N PHE A 348 11.49 -20.53 -20.60
CA PHE A 348 12.23 -19.28 -20.49
C PHE A 348 13.64 -19.52 -19.92
N SER A 349 14.49 -18.51 -20.03
CA SER A 349 15.83 -18.54 -19.45
C SER A 349 16.13 -17.24 -18.72
N ILE A 350 16.90 -17.35 -17.63
CA ILE A 350 17.31 -16.25 -16.78
C ILE A 350 18.83 -16.10 -16.90
N SER A 351 19.28 -14.91 -17.25
CA SER A 351 20.70 -14.57 -17.36
C SER A 351 21.25 -14.13 -16.01
N ARG A 352 22.57 -14.19 -15.89
CA ARG A 352 23.27 -13.70 -14.70
C ARG A 352 23.03 -12.20 -14.52
N GLY A 353 22.71 -11.81 -13.28
CA GLY A 353 22.51 -10.42 -12.87
C GLY A 353 21.12 -9.87 -13.16
N GLU A 354 20.24 -10.64 -13.82
CA GLU A 354 18.84 -10.22 -14.02
C GLU A 354 18.10 -10.16 -12.69
N LYS A 355 17.31 -9.11 -12.50
CA LYS A 355 16.41 -8.90 -11.37
C LYS A 355 14.97 -8.95 -11.85
N ILE A 356 14.24 -9.99 -11.43
CA ILE A 356 12.94 -10.36 -12.00
C ILE A 356 11.88 -10.33 -10.89
N ALA A 357 10.74 -9.69 -11.16
CA ALA A 357 9.54 -9.79 -10.33
C ALA A 357 8.61 -10.89 -10.86
N PHE A 358 8.12 -11.75 -10.00
CA PHE A 358 7.00 -12.65 -10.27
C PHE A 358 5.72 -12.02 -9.77
N VAL A 359 4.81 -11.68 -10.67
CA VAL A 359 3.52 -11.05 -10.38
C VAL A 359 2.37 -11.87 -10.94
N GLY A 360 1.17 -11.65 -10.44
CA GLY A 360 -0.06 -12.36 -10.85
C GLY A 360 -0.97 -12.62 -9.67
N ARG A 361 -2.16 -13.12 -9.92
CA ARG A 361 -3.16 -13.42 -8.88
C ARG A 361 -2.66 -14.46 -7.89
N ASN A 362 -3.25 -14.49 -6.71
CA ASN A 362 -2.96 -15.52 -5.73
C ASN A 362 -3.49 -16.87 -6.22
N GLY A 363 -2.64 -17.91 -6.09
CA GLY A 363 -2.94 -19.26 -6.58
C GLY A 363 -2.44 -19.57 -8.00
N GLU A 364 -1.95 -18.61 -8.77
CA GLU A 364 -1.44 -18.78 -10.15
C GLU A 364 -0.07 -19.50 -10.24
N GLY A 365 0.48 -19.95 -9.12
CA GLY A 365 1.68 -20.81 -9.10
C GLY A 365 3.01 -20.07 -8.94
N LYS A 366 3.05 -18.80 -8.55
CA LYS A 366 4.29 -18.04 -8.29
C LYS A 366 5.22 -18.73 -7.30
N SER A 367 4.74 -18.98 -6.08
CA SER A 367 5.49 -19.71 -5.02
C SER A 367 5.74 -21.17 -5.40
N THR A 368 4.85 -21.79 -6.17
CA THR A 368 5.05 -23.13 -6.70
C THR A 368 6.27 -23.19 -7.63
N LEU A 369 6.40 -22.23 -8.55
CA LEU A 369 7.57 -22.16 -9.42
C LEU A 369 8.85 -21.86 -8.63
N ALA A 370 8.80 -20.94 -7.66
CA ALA A 370 9.93 -20.69 -6.78
C ALA A 370 10.42 -21.95 -6.08
N LYS A 371 9.52 -22.76 -5.49
CA LYS A 371 9.83 -24.05 -4.84
C LYS A 371 10.34 -25.11 -5.83
N VAL A 372 9.80 -25.13 -7.07
CA VAL A 372 10.33 -26.01 -8.12
C VAL A 372 11.76 -25.62 -8.48
N ILE A 373 12.06 -24.34 -8.63
CA ILE A 373 13.42 -23.84 -8.92
C ILE A 373 14.39 -24.16 -7.77
N VAL A 374 13.94 -24.17 -6.54
CA VAL A 374 14.79 -24.56 -5.38
C VAL A 374 14.99 -26.07 -5.28
N GLY A 375 14.13 -26.84 -5.93
CA GLY A 375 14.17 -28.31 -5.89
C GLY A 375 13.34 -28.93 -4.77
N GLU A 376 12.47 -28.16 -4.12
CA GLU A 376 11.58 -28.65 -3.05
C GLU A 376 10.37 -29.42 -3.60
N LEU A 377 9.99 -29.20 -4.85
CA LEU A 377 8.80 -29.81 -5.45
C LEU A 377 9.15 -30.58 -6.73
N PRO A 378 8.56 -31.78 -6.94
CA PRO A 378 8.71 -32.51 -8.19
C PRO A 378 7.95 -31.81 -9.33
N TYR A 379 8.49 -31.92 -10.55
CA TYR A 379 7.96 -31.31 -11.77
C TYR A 379 8.14 -32.23 -12.98
N SER A 380 7.49 -31.92 -14.09
CA SER A 380 7.70 -32.53 -15.41
C SER A 380 8.42 -31.54 -16.33
N GLY A 381 9.18 -32.03 -17.29
CA GLY A 381 10.00 -31.19 -18.17
C GLY A 381 11.46 -31.10 -17.72
N THR A 382 12.18 -30.07 -18.18
CA THR A 382 13.62 -29.93 -17.93
C THR A 382 13.90 -28.59 -17.24
N LEU A 383 14.72 -28.63 -16.17
CA LEU A 383 15.21 -27.47 -15.46
C LEU A 383 16.74 -27.61 -15.37
N ILE A 384 17.46 -26.63 -15.93
CA ILE A 384 18.92 -26.66 -16.03
C ILE A 384 19.47 -25.46 -15.29
N TYR A 385 20.32 -25.70 -14.30
CA TYR A 385 21.09 -24.65 -13.61
C TYR A 385 22.38 -24.37 -14.35
N GLY A 386 22.77 -23.10 -14.35
CA GLY A 386 24.06 -22.66 -14.86
C GLY A 386 25.23 -23.15 -14.01
N HIS A 387 26.46 -23.00 -14.54
CA HIS A 387 27.67 -23.36 -13.83
C HIS A 387 27.87 -22.49 -12.58
N LEU A 388 28.29 -23.10 -11.47
CA LEU A 388 28.55 -22.46 -10.16
C LEU A 388 27.35 -21.70 -9.57
N VAL A 389 26.12 -22.03 -9.93
CA VAL A 389 24.93 -21.44 -9.32
C VAL A 389 24.80 -21.90 -7.87
N LYS A 390 24.71 -20.95 -6.94
CA LYS A 390 24.42 -21.15 -5.52
C LYS A 390 23.11 -20.43 -5.19
N ILE A 391 22.07 -21.20 -4.92
CA ILE A 391 20.72 -20.71 -4.68
C ILE A 391 20.58 -20.37 -3.19
N GLY A 392 20.05 -19.16 -2.92
CA GLY A 392 19.49 -18.79 -1.64
C GLY A 392 17.98 -18.65 -1.80
N TYR A 393 17.23 -19.22 -0.89
CA TYR A 393 15.78 -19.16 -0.90
C TYR A 393 15.25 -18.61 0.42
N TYR A 394 14.37 -17.64 0.32
CA TYR A 394 13.59 -17.12 1.43
C TYR A 394 12.13 -17.48 1.21
N ALA A 395 11.63 -18.45 1.96
CA ALA A 395 10.25 -18.90 1.91
C ALA A 395 9.33 -18.01 2.74
N GLN A 396 8.06 -17.96 2.40
CA GLN A 396 7.03 -17.19 3.11
C GLN A 396 6.99 -17.48 4.64
N ASN A 397 7.25 -18.74 5.06
CA ASN A 397 7.24 -19.16 6.47
C ASN A 397 8.65 -19.53 6.99
N GLN A 398 9.70 -18.91 6.46
CA GLN A 398 11.07 -19.28 6.83
C GLN A 398 11.41 -19.01 8.29
N HIS A 399 10.67 -18.16 8.98
CA HIS A 399 10.81 -17.92 10.41
C HIS A 399 10.50 -19.16 11.27
N GLU A 400 9.75 -20.15 10.76
CA GLU A 400 9.48 -21.42 11.43
C GLU A 400 10.71 -22.34 11.47
N MET A 401 11.69 -22.12 10.57
CA MET A 401 12.93 -22.90 10.51
C MET A 401 14.02 -22.38 11.47
N LEU A 402 13.77 -21.31 12.19
CA LEU A 402 14.71 -20.80 13.18
C LEU A 402 14.73 -21.70 14.42
N ASN A 403 15.95 -21.88 14.99
CA ASN A 403 16.08 -22.62 16.25
C ASN A 403 15.54 -21.76 17.41
N MET A 404 14.41 -22.17 17.98
CA MET A 404 13.66 -21.44 19.01
C MET A 404 14.41 -21.29 20.35
N GLU A 405 15.40 -22.16 20.64
CA GLU A 405 16.15 -22.11 21.91
C GLU A 405 17.39 -21.21 21.87
N ARG A 406 17.81 -20.79 20.67
CA ARG A 406 18.94 -19.86 20.50
C ARG A 406 18.54 -18.41 20.75
N THR A 407 19.54 -17.59 21.09
CA THR A 407 19.35 -16.14 21.14
C THR A 407 19.39 -15.53 19.74
N VAL A 408 18.91 -14.30 19.64
CA VAL A 408 18.97 -13.50 18.40
C VAL A 408 20.43 -13.39 17.93
N PHE A 409 21.35 -13.06 18.85
CA PHE A 409 22.77 -12.93 18.53
C PHE A 409 23.38 -14.24 18.04
N GLU A 410 23.19 -15.34 18.76
CA GLU A 410 23.71 -16.67 18.39
C GLU A 410 23.23 -17.12 17.03
N THR A 411 21.95 -16.82 16.66
CA THR A 411 21.36 -17.21 15.38
C THR A 411 22.08 -16.57 14.20
N ILE A 412 22.60 -15.37 14.37
CA ILE A 412 23.33 -14.64 13.32
C ILE A 412 24.83 -14.96 13.35
N ASP A 413 25.42 -15.07 14.55
CA ASP A 413 26.87 -15.35 14.71
C ASP A 413 27.27 -16.69 14.11
N ASP A 414 26.39 -17.69 14.15
CA ASP A 414 26.61 -19.00 13.53
C ASP A 414 26.83 -18.96 12.01
N VAL A 415 26.18 -18.02 11.34
CA VAL A 415 26.23 -17.88 9.88
C VAL A 415 27.24 -16.82 9.46
N ALA A 416 27.58 -15.92 10.37
CA ALA A 416 28.50 -14.83 10.10
C ALA A 416 29.93 -15.33 9.87
N THR A 417 30.50 -15.04 8.72
CA THR A 417 31.88 -15.40 8.34
C THR A 417 32.72 -14.15 8.05
N GLY A 418 34.03 -14.25 8.27
CA GLY A 418 35.00 -13.20 7.93
C GLY A 418 34.69 -11.85 8.63
N GLU A 419 34.62 -10.78 7.88
CA GLU A 419 34.38 -9.43 8.41
C GLU A 419 32.98 -9.26 9.05
N TRP A 420 32.01 -10.08 8.68
CA TRP A 420 30.65 -9.98 9.21
C TRP A 420 30.57 -10.37 10.68
N ARG A 421 31.48 -11.20 11.17
CA ARG A 421 31.53 -11.60 12.58
C ARG A 421 31.73 -10.41 13.53
N THR A 422 32.49 -9.41 13.10
CA THR A 422 32.69 -8.17 13.86
C THR A 422 31.55 -7.19 13.71
N LYS A 423 30.72 -7.32 12.68
CA LYS A 423 29.62 -6.41 12.32
C LYS A 423 28.24 -6.96 12.69
N VAL A 424 28.15 -8.15 13.33
CA VAL A 424 26.87 -8.81 13.68
C VAL A 424 25.94 -7.88 14.47
N LYS A 425 26.44 -7.20 15.50
CA LYS A 425 25.63 -6.25 16.30
C LYS A 425 25.08 -5.09 15.47
N GLY A 426 25.88 -4.57 14.56
CA GLY A 426 25.46 -3.51 13.65
C GLY A 426 24.40 -3.98 12.65
N LEU A 427 24.57 -5.20 12.09
CA LEU A 427 23.57 -5.82 11.22
C LEU A 427 22.24 -5.99 11.97
N LEU A 428 22.27 -6.58 13.17
CA LEU A 428 21.09 -6.76 14.01
C LEU A 428 20.43 -5.43 14.37
N GLY A 429 21.24 -4.39 14.66
CA GLY A 429 20.76 -3.04 14.89
C GLY A 429 20.00 -2.48 13.68
N SER A 430 20.45 -2.74 12.44
CA SER A 430 19.73 -2.35 11.21
C SER A 430 18.37 -3.00 11.08
N PHE A 431 18.22 -4.23 11.60
CA PHE A 431 16.95 -4.95 11.67
C PHE A 431 16.18 -4.69 12.98
N LEU A 432 16.50 -3.60 13.67
CA LEU A 432 15.82 -3.12 14.88
C LEU A 432 16.01 -3.99 16.13
N PHE A 433 17.02 -4.86 16.18
CA PHE A 433 17.39 -5.60 17.38
C PHE A 433 18.47 -4.84 18.15
N ARG A 434 18.16 -4.36 19.37
CA ARG A 434 19.04 -3.50 20.15
C ARG A 434 19.11 -3.92 21.62
N GLY A 435 20.24 -3.60 22.27
CA GLY A 435 20.40 -3.81 23.70
C GLY A 435 20.03 -5.24 24.12
N ASP A 436 19.06 -5.35 25.00
CA ASP A 436 18.60 -6.60 25.58
C ASP A 436 17.89 -7.53 24.55
N ASP A 437 17.49 -7.01 23.39
CA ASP A 437 16.89 -7.85 22.35
C ASP A 437 17.85 -8.89 21.77
N LEU A 438 19.15 -8.60 21.81
CA LEU A 438 20.19 -9.50 21.31
C LEU A 438 20.26 -10.81 22.10
N ASP A 439 19.96 -10.76 23.39
CA ASP A 439 20.02 -11.88 24.31
C ASP A 439 18.67 -12.61 24.44
N LYS A 440 17.60 -12.07 23.82
CA LYS A 440 16.29 -12.74 23.78
C LYS A 440 16.36 -14.02 22.98
N LYS A 441 15.70 -15.06 23.47
CA LYS A 441 15.53 -16.30 22.72
C LYS A 441 14.53 -16.11 21.58
N VAL A 442 14.78 -16.77 20.44
CA VAL A 442 13.93 -16.72 19.25
C VAL A 442 12.47 -17.06 19.55
N LYS A 443 12.20 -17.97 20.49
CA LYS A 443 10.83 -18.35 20.88
C LYS A 443 9.98 -17.20 21.44
N VAL A 444 10.62 -16.19 22.05
CA VAL A 444 9.93 -15.05 22.68
C VAL A 444 9.61 -13.96 21.68
N LEU A 445 10.23 -14.02 20.49
CA LEU A 445 10.05 -13.02 19.43
C LEU A 445 8.66 -13.11 18.80
N SER A 446 8.10 -11.95 18.45
CA SER A 446 6.92 -11.84 17.60
C SER A 446 7.18 -12.39 16.18
N GLY A 447 6.11 -12.66 15.42
CA GLY A 447 6.22 -13.14 14.03
C GLY A 447 7.05 -12.20 13.17
N GLY A 448 6.82 -10.89 13.25
CA GLY A 448 7.58 -9.89 12.51
C GLY A 448 9.06 -9.81 12.90
N GLU A 449 9.38 -9.98 14.20
CA GLU A 449 10.78 -10.05 14.66
C GLU A 449 11.49 -11.30 14.14
N LYS A 450 10.81 -12.44 14.17
CA LYS A 450 11.34 -13.70 13.58
C LYS A 450 11.61 -13.56 12.09
N SER A 451 10.71 -12.92 11.35
CA SER A 451 10.88 -12.64 9.92
C SER A 451 12.10 -11.74 9.65
N ARG A 452 12.26 -10.64 10.42
CA ARG A 452 13.45 -9.77 10.34
C ARG A 452 14.74 -10.52 10.65
N LEU A 453 14.76 -11.38 11.68
CA LEU A 453 15.92 -12.19 12.04
C LEU A 453 16.28 -13.18 10.94
N SER A 454 15.29 -13.84 10.36
CA SER A 454 15.48 -14.78 9.24
C SER A 454 16.05 -14.08 8.00
N LEU A 455 15.56 -12.89 7.67
CA LEU A 455 16.12 -12.04 6.60
C LEU A 455 17.56 -11.63 6.87
N ALA A 456 17.87 -11.18 8.10
CA ALA A 456 19.23 -10.82 8.47
C ALA A 456 20.19 -12.02 8.33
N ARG A 457 19.76 -13.22 8.70
CA ARG A 457 20.52 -14.47 8.53
C ARG A 457 20.77 -14.78 7.06
N MET A 458 19.76 -14.64 6.20
CA MET A 458 19.87 -14.89 4.78
C MET A 458 20.87 -13.94 4.09
N LEU A 459 20.90 -12.66 4.47
CA LEU A 459 21.83 -11.67 3.91
C LEU A 459 23.30 -12.00 4.16
N LEU A 460 23.62 -12.84 5.14
CA LEU A 460 24.98 -13.29 5.45
C LEU A 460 25.41 -14.55 4.67
N THR A 461 24.50 -15.18 3.94
CA THR A 461 24.79 -16.39 3.18
C THR A 461 25.41 -16.02 1.82
N PRO A 462 26.58 -16.56 1.44
CA PRO A 462 27.21 -16.28 0.15
C PRO A 462 26.49 -17.02 -0.98
N VAL A 463 25.56 -16.35 -1.64
CA VAL A 463 24.75 -16.86 -2.76
C VAL A 463 24.91 -15.94 -3.98
N ASN A 464 24.69 -16.49 -5.19
CA ASN A 464 24.72 -15.72 -6.45
C ASN A 464 23.41 -15.82 -7.22
N PHE A 465 22.45 -16.61 -6.74
CA PHE A 465 21.09 -16.65 -7.23
C PHE A 465 20.15 -16.64 -6.03
N LEU A 466 19.40 -15.57 -5.86
CA LEU A 466 18.51 -15.34 -4.72
C LEU A 466 17.05 -15.37 -5.15
N ILE A 467 16.24 -16.12 -4.43
CA ILE A 467 14.80 -16.23 -4.64
C ILE A 467 14.11 -15.80 -3.35
N LEU A 468 13.27 -14.79 -3.41
CA LEU A 468 12.52 -14.25 -2.29
C LEU A 468 11.02 -14.43 -2.54
N ASP A 469 10.35 -15.15 -1.65
CA ASP A 469 8.91 -15.38 -1.72
C ASP A 469 8.20 -14.58 -0.62
N GLU A 470 7.51 -13.49 -1.01
CA GLU A 470 6.83 -12.51 -0.17
C GLU A 470 7.71 -11.99 1.00
N PRO A 471 8.91 -11.45 0.73
CA PRO A 471 9.84 -11.03 1.77
C PRO A 471 9.38 -9.80 2.54
N THR A 472 8.42 -9.06 2.02
CA THR A 472 7.88 -7.82 2.60
C THR A 472 6.78 -8.03 3.61
N ASN A 473 6.20 -9.25 3.68
CA ASN A 473 5.16 -9.58 4.65
C ASN A 473 5.67 -9.42 6.08
N HIS A 474 4.90 -8.74 6.92
CA HIS A 474 5.22 -8.44 8.32
C HIS A 474 6.43 -7.51 8.54
N LEU A 475 6.98 -6.90 7.47
CA LEU A 475 8.02 -5.88 7.60
C LEU A 475 7.39 -4.49 7.68
N ASP A 476 7.92 -3.67 8.59
CA ASP A 476 7.62 -2.24 8.60
C ASP A 476 8.32 -1.51 7.43
N MET A 477 7.88 -0.30 7.12
CA MET A 477 8.40 0.49 5.99
C MET A 477 9.93 0.63 6.05
N ARG A 478 10.49 0.85 7.26
CA ARG A 478 11.95 1.01 7.44
C ARG A 478 12.70 -0.27 7.12
N SER A 479 12.21 -1.42 7.60
CA SER A 479 12.82 -2.73 7.29
C SER A 479 12.73 -3.06 5.80
N LYS A 480 11.64 -2.68 5.13
CA LYS A 480 11.50 -2.79 3.67
C LYS A 480 12.56 -1.96 2.94
N ASP A 481 12.78 -0.70 3.35
CA ASP A 481 13.79 0.19 2.75
C ASP A 481 15.22 -0.37 2.92
N ILE A 482 15.53 -0.92 4.08
CA ILE A 482 16.82 -1.56 4.35
C ILE A 482 17.02 -2.78 3.45
N LEU A 483 16.01 -3.65 3.35
CA LEU A 483 16.05 -4.82 2.48
C LEU A 483 16.20 -4.40 1.00
N LYS A 484 15.38 -3.45 0.54
CA LYS A 484 15.45 -2.91 -0.83
C LYS A 484 16.84 -2.36 -1.15
N SER A 485 17.42 -1.58 -0.25
CA SER A 485 18.76 -1.01 -0.40
C SER A 485 19.84 -2.09 -0.48
N ALA A 486 19.72 -3.17 0.30
CA ALA A 486 20.63 -4.32 0.24
C ALA A 486 20.52 -5.06 -1.11
N LEU A 487 19.28 -5.31 -1.58
CA LEU A 487 19.02 -6.01 -2.84
C LEU A 487 19.42 -5.19 -4.07
N LEU A 488 19.36 -3.86 -4.02
CA LEU A 488 19.88 -2.99 -5.07
C LEU A 488 21.40 -3.18 -5.25
N GLN A 489 22.13 -3.43 -4.16
CA GLN A 489 23.58 -3.66 -4.17
C GLN A 489 23.97 -5.12 -4.43
N PHE A 490 22.99 -6.02 -4.58
CA PHE A 490 23.24 -7.43 -4.88
C PHE A 490 23.63 -7.62 -6.35
N ASP A 491 24.85 -8.14 -6.60
CA ASP A 491 25.39 -8.35 -7.96
C ASP A 491 24.94 -9.68 -8.59
N GLY A 492 24.22 -10.52 -7.85
CA GLY A 492 23.70 -11.80 -8.32
C GLY A 492 22.38 -11.68 -9.08
N THR A 493 21.88 -12.84 -9.52
CA THR A 493 20.55 -12.98 -10.12
C THR A 493 19.49 -13.01 -9.03
N LEU A 494 18.37 -12.31 -9.23
CA LEU A 494 17.33 -12.13 -8.23
C LEU A 494 15.95 -12.45 -8.80
N ILE A 495 15.20 -13.31 -8.13
CA ILE A 495 13.76 -13.49 -8.33
C ILE A 495 13.04 -13.02 -7.08
N ILE A 496 12.02 -12.18 -7.24
CA ILE A 496 11.18 -11.70 -6.15
C ILE A 496 9.73 -12.01 -6.48
N VAL A 497 9.07 -12.77 -5.64
CA VAL A 497 7.61 -12.90 -5.60
C VAL A 497 7.14 -11.87 -4.58
N SER A 498 6.44 -10.84 -5.01
CA SER A 498 5.86 -9.84 -4.10
C SER A 498 4.68 -9.12 -4.72
N HIS A 499 3.76 -8.68 -3.87
CA HIS A 499 2.63 -7.83 -4.20
C HIS A 499 2.87 -6.35 -3.83
N ASP A 500 4.01 -6.04 -3.23
CA ASP A 500 4.39 -4.70 -2.79
C ASP A 500 4.99 -3.91 -3.97
N ARG A 501 4.19 -3.01 -4.52
CA ARG A 501 4.55 -2.19 -5.71
C ARG A 501 5.71 -1.24 -5.43
N ASP A 502 5.76 -0.62 -4.25
CA ASP A 502 6.82 0.29 -3.85
C ASP A 502 8.15 -0.46 -3.67
N PHE A 503 8.10 -1.64 -3.09
CA PHE A 503 9.27 -2.48 -2.92
C PHE A 503 9.87 -2.94 -4.25
N LEU A 504 9.04 -3.37 -5.20
CA LEU A 504 9.46 -3.84 -6.52
C LEU A 504 9.94 -2.71 -7.44
N SER A 505 9.39 -1.51 -7.31
CA SER A 505 9.73 -0.34 -8.13
C SER A 505 11.21 0.02 -8.03
N GLY A 506 11.88 0.17 -9.18
CA GLY A 506 13.31 0.45 -9.28
C GLY A 506 14.25 -0.68 -8.83
N LEU A 507 13.69 -1.83 -8.38
CA LEU A 507 14.49 -3.00 -7.98
C LEU A 507 14.57 -4.05 -9.08
N THR A 508 13.54 -4.17 -9.91
CA THR A 508 13.43 -5.20 -10.95
C THR A 508 13.45 -4.59 -12.34
N GLU A 509 14.05 -5.31 -13.29
CA GLU A 509 14.21 -4.90 -14.70
C GLU A 509 13.23 -5.63 -15.62
N LYS A 510 12.68 -6.74 -15.13
CA LYS A 510 11.72 -7.60 -15.84
C LYS A 510 10.61 -8.03 -14.91
N VAL A 511 9.43 -8.20 -15.48
CA VAL A 511 8.25 -8.72 -14.79
C VAL A 511 7.77 -9.98 -15.50
N PHE A 512 7.65 -11.06 -14.76
CA PHE A 512 7.04 -12.31 -15.20
C PHE A 512 5.63 -12.39 -14.62
N GLU A 513 4.66 -12.23 -15.50
CA GLU A 513 3.25 -12.31 -15.16
C GLU A 513 2.77 -13.74 -15.26
N PHE A 514 2.25 -14.26 -14.15
CA PHE A 514 1.58 -15.56 -14.09
C PHE A 514 0.11 -15.37 -14.41
N HIS A 515 -0.35 -16.03 -15.47
CA HIS A 515 -1.74 -15.99 -15.88
C HIS A 515 -2.09 -17.24 -16.67
N ASN A 516 -3.27 -17.84 -16.40
CA ASN A 516 -3.76 -19.03 -17.10
C ASN A 516 -2.74 -20.18 -17.17
N LYS A 517 -2.09 -20.51 -16.03
CA LYS A 517 -1.08 -21.59 -15.92
C LYS A 517 0.21 -21.36 -16.73
N GLY A 518 0.34 -20.21 -17.37
CA GLY A 518 1.49 -19.78 -18.15
C GLY A 518 2.23 -18.60 -17.52
N VAL A 519 3.35 -18.21 -18.13
CA VAL A 519 4.15 -17.05 -17.74
C VAL A 519 4.38 -16.18 -18.96
N LYS A 520 4.10 -14.89 -18.85
CA LYS A 520 4.36 -13.87 -19.87
C LYS A 520 5.45 -12.92 -19.37
N GLU A 521 6.49 -12.73 -20.18
CA GLU A 521 7.60 -11.82 -19.87
C GLU A 521 7.25 -10.39 -20.32
N TYR A 522 7.47 -9.42 -19.43
CA TYR A 522 7.42 -7.99 -19.70
C TYR A 522 8.78 -7.38 -19.37
N ILE A 523 9.31 -6.57 -20.27
CA ILE A 523 10.54 -5.82 -20.10
C ILE A 523 10.18 -4.46 -19.50
N GLY A 524 10.82 -4.10 -18.40
CA GLY A 524 10.57 -2.87 -17.66
C GLY A 524 10.27 -3.13 -16.19
N ASP A 525 10.00 -2.05 -15.47
CA ASP A 525 9.65 -2.08 -14.04
C ASP A 525 8.17 -2.46 -13.83
N VAL A 526 7.82 -2.78 -12.60
CA VAL A 526 6.43 -3.05 -12.18
C VAL A 526 5.50 -1.89 -12.53
N HIS A 527 5.96 -0.65 -12.46
CA HIS A 527 5.18 0.52 -12.86
C HIS A 527 4.80 0.49 -14.35
N ASP A 528 5.77 0.17 -15.22
CA ASP A 528 5.55 0.03 -16.67
C ASP A 528 4.57 -1.11 -16.98
N PHE A 529 4.72 -2.23 -16.25
CA PHE A 529 3.80 -3.37 -16.35
C PHE A 529 2.36 -2.97 -16.00
N LEU A 530 2.14 -2.26 -14.89
CA LEU A 530 0.80 -1.84 -14.45
C LEU A 530 0.16 -0.84 -15.43
N GLN A 531 0.93 0.08 -15.99
CA GLN A 531 0.45 0.98 -17.05
C GLN A 531 0.04 0.21 -18.31
N SER A 532 0.84 -0.75 -18.74
CA SER A 532 0.55 -1.60 -19.91
C SER A 532 -0.74 -2.39 -19.70
N ARG A 533 -0.93 -2.95 -18.51
CA ARG A 533 -2.16 -3.69 -18.15
C ARG A 533 -3.40 -2.79 -18.13
N LYS A 534 -3.29 -1.58 -17.57
CA LYS A 534 -4.39 -0.61 -17.58
C LYS A 534 -4.80 -0.24 -19.00
N MET A 535 -3.84 -0.08 -19.91
CA MET A 535 -4.12 0.16 -21.34
C MET A 535 -4.75 -1.05 -22.03
N GLU A 536 -4.26 -2.27 -21.78
CA GLU A 536 -4.85 -3.51 -22.31
C GLU A 536 -6.31 -3.67 -21.85
N HIS A 537 -6.60 -3.42 -20.58
CA HIS A 537 -7.96 -3.50 -20.03
C HIS A 537 -8.91 -2.47 -20.66
N LEU A 538 -8.45 -1.21 -20.81
CA LEU A 538 -9.22 -0.16 -21.51
C LEU A 538 -9.50 -0.53 -22.97
N ASN A 539 -8.52 -1.12 -23.66
CA ASN A 539 -8.69 -1.59 -25.05
C ASN A 539 -9.68 -2.75 -25.14
N GLN A 540 -9.67 -3.68 -24.19
CA GLN A 540 -10.64 -4.79 -24.13
C GLN A 540 -12.06 -4.30 -23.87
N LEU A 541 -12.25 -3.32 -22.96
CA LEU A 541 -13.55 -2.70 -22.71
C LEU A 541 -14.07 -1.99 -23.96
N ASN A 542 -13.21 -1.27 -24.67
CA ASN A 542 -13.56 -0.62 -25.94
C ASN A 542 -13.90 -1.63 -27.05
N GLN A 543 -13.25 -2.79 -27.08
CA GLN A 543 -13.57 -3.87 -28.03
C GLN A 543 -14.90 -4.56 -27.68
N LYS A 544 -15.15 -4.86 -26.39
CA LYS A 544 -16.44 -5.42 -25.93
C LYS A 544 -17.61 -4.48 -26.21
N ALA A 545 -17.42 -3.18 -25.97
CA ALA A 545 -18.43 -2.18 -26.32
C ALA A 545 -18.70 -2.13 -27.84
N LYS A 546 -17.65 -2.29 -28.66
CA LYS A 546 -17.81 -2.40 -30.12
C LYS A 546 -18.50 -3.69 -30.55
N THR A 547 -18.24 -4.81 -29.87
CA THR A 547 -18.85 -6.11 -30.19
C THR A 547 -20.33 -6.17 -29.78
N GLN A 548 -20.67 -5.58 -28.63
CA GLN A 548 -22.05 -5.43 -28.18
C GLN A 548 -22.86 -4.53 -29.13
N SER A 549 -22.26 -3.44 -29.62
CA SER A 549 -22.91 -2.59 -30.62
C SER A 549 -23.13 -3.28 -31.99
N LEU A 550 -22.37 -4.34 -32.30
CA LEU A 550 -22.53 -5.13 -33.54
C LEU A 550 -23.58 -6.25 -33.41
N VAL A 551 -23.90 -6.69 -32.20
CA VAL A 551 -24.93 -7.74 -31.94
C VAL A 551 -26.33 -7.12 -31.81
N GLU A 552 -26.44 -5.85 -31.43
CA GLU A 552 -27.72 -5.11 -31.35
C GLU A 552 -28.18 -4.52 -32.68
N GLU A 553 -27.39 -4.62 -33.76
CA GLU A 553 -27.73 -4.05 -35.07
C GLU A 553 -28.73 -4.89 -35.91
N THR A 554 -29.34 -5.93 -35.36
CA THR A 554 -30.29 -6.77 -36.15
C THR A 554 -31.78 -6.54 -35.85
N ASN A 555 -32.21 -5.53 -35.10
CA ASN A 555 -33.62 -5.19 -35.04
C ASN A 555 -33.91 -3.72 -34.71
N THR A 556 -34.59 -3.06 -35.65
CA THR A 556 -35.37 -1.80 -35.65
C THR A 556 -34.60 -0.47 -35.84
N PRO A 557 -35.03 0.35 -36.83
CA PRO A 557 -34.52 1.71 -37.02
C PRO A 557 -35.40 2.70 -36.24
N SER A 558 -34.90 3.31 -35.20
CA SER A 558 -35.54 4.47 -34.56
C SER A 558 -34.51 5.50 -34.08
N ALA A 559 -34.92 6.72 -34.08
CA ALA A 559 -34.36 8.04 -33.66
C ALA A 559 -33.01 8.10 -32.90
N SER A 560 -32.54 7.03 -32.27
CA SER A 560 -31.30 6.96 -31.48
C SER A 560 -30.02 6.93 -32.33
N LYS A 561 -30.09 6.58 -33.63
CA LYS A 561 -28.91 6.53 -34.52
C LYS A 561 -28.34 7.92 -34.82
N LEU A 562 -29.22 8.90 -34.99
CA LEU A 562 -28.85 10.29 -35.26
C LEU A 562 -28.21 10.96 -34.04
N ASP A 563 -28.66 10.61 -32.83
CA ASP A 563 -28.08 11.12 -31.58
C ASP A 563 -26.70 10.49 -31.26
N PHE A 564 -26.53 9.22 -31.61
CA PHE A 564 -25.24 8.51 -31.44
C PHE A 564 -24.17 9.02 -32.41
N GLU A 565 -24.54 9.27 -33.68
CA GLU A 565 -23.63 9.86 -34.67
C GLU A 565 -23.26 11.30 -34.31
N ARG A 566 -24.19 12.10 -33.76
CA ARG A 566 -23.92 13.43 -33.23
C ARG A 566 -22.95 13.40 -32.03
N ARG A 567 -23.17 12.52 -31.05
CA ARG A 567 -22.25 12.37 -29.91
C ARG A 567 -20.85 11.94 -30.36
N LYS A 568 -20.75 11.01 -31.30
CA LYS A 568 -19.46 10.55 -31.84
C LYS A 568 -18.74 11.61 -32.69
N ALA A 569 -19.47 12.49 -33.35
CA ALA A 569 -18.89 13.63 -34.05
C ALA A 569 -18.35 14.67 -33.04
N ILE A 570 -19.12 14.97 -32.00
CA ILE A 570 -18.73 15.88 -30.91
C ILE A 570 -17.49 15.34 -30.17
N ASP A 571 -17.43 14.05 -29.82
CA ASP A 571 -16.26 13.44 -29.18
C ASP A 571 -15.00 13.47 -30.05
N ARG A 572 -15.16 13.30 -31.38
CA ARG A 572 -14.02 13.43 -32.31
C ARG A 572 -13.52 14.88 -32.41
N GLU A 573 -14.41 15.83 -32.36
CA GLU A 573 -14.08 17.26 -32.38
C GLU A 573 -13.40 17.69 -31.07
N LEU A 574 -13.94 17.24 -29.94
CA LEU A 574 -13.34 17.44 -28.62
C LEU A 574 -11.90 16.91 -28.54
N ARG A 575 -11.66 15.68 -28.96
CA ARG A 575 -10.30 15.10 -28.98
C ARG A 575 -9.35 15.85 -29.92
N LYS A 576 -9.83 16.33 -31.06
CA LYS A 576 -9.01 17.13 -31.98
C LYS A 576 -8.64 18.48 -31.37
N LEU A 577 -9.57 19.13 -30.68
CA LEU A 577 -9.34 20.40 -30.00
C LEU A 577 -8.39 20.23 -28.81
N GLN A 578 -8.57 19.19 -28.00
CA GLN A 578 -7.67 18.86 -26.88
C GLN A 578 -6.23 18.62 -27.36
N ASN A 579 -6.04 17.83 -28.43
CA ASN A 579 -4.71 17.58 -29.00
C ASN A 579 -4.05 18.85 -29.57
N ARG A 580 -4.85 19.80 -30.11
CA ARG A 580 -4.32 21.08 -30.58
C ARG A 580 -3.96 22.01 -29.42
N LEU A 581 -4.75 22.02 -28.36
CA LEU A 581 -4.51 22.76 -27.13
C LEU A 581 -3.20 22.31 -26.47
N GLU A 582 -3.02 21.00 -26.29
CA GLU A 582 -1.80 20.42 -25.72
C GLU A 582 -0.54 20.74 -26.54
N LYS A 583 -0.66 20.80 -27.88
CA LYS A 583 0.45 21.22 -28.73
C LYS A 583 0.78 22.70 -28.57
N SER A 584 -0.22 23.57 -28.47
CA SER A 584 -0.05 25.01 -28.23
C SER A 584 0.59 25.28 -26.87
N GLU A 585 0.15 24.58 -25.81
CA GLU A 585 0.75 24.64 -24.47
C GLU A 585 2.24 24.26 -24.48
N LYS A 586 2.61 23.18 -25.18
CA LYS A 586 4.03 22.78 -25.32
C LYS A 586 4.87 23.84 -26.03
N ILE A 587 4.28 24.54 -27.01
CA ILE A 587 4.97 25.63 -27.72
C ILE A 587 5.13 26.85 -26.79
N ILE A 588 4.10 27.21 -26.03
CA ILE A 588 4.12 28.32 -25.07
C ILE A 588 5.21 28.08 -24.02
N ILE A 589 5.24 26.89 -23.39
CA ILE A 589 6.25 26.51 -22.38
C ILE A 589 7.66 26.65 -22.95
N ARG A 590 7.87 26.24 -24.20
CA ARG A 590 9.17 26.36 -24.85
C ARG A 590 9.57 27.82 -25.07
N LEU A 591 8.65 28.63 -25.60
CA LEU A 591 8.89 30.07 -25.85
C LEU A 591 9.12 30.86 -24.55
N GLU A 592 8.43 30.49 -23.46
CA GLU A 592 8.65 31.07 -22.11
C GLU A 592 10.03 30.70 -21.57
N SER A 593 10.46 29.43 -21.77
CA SER A 593 11.81 28.99 -21.39
C SER A 593 12.90 29.73 -22.17
N ASP A 594 12.72 29.87 -23.49
CA ASP A 594 13.64 30.59 -24.34
C ASP A 594 13.70 32.09 -23.96
N LEU A 595 12.58 32.73 -23.64
CA LEU A 595 12.52 34.12 -23.15
C LEU A 595 13.21 34.28 -21.79
N ALA A 596 13.03 33.32 -20.86
CA ALA A 596 13.68 33.34 -19.54
C ALA A 596 15.22 33.25 -19.68
N GLU A 597 15.74 32.48 -20.66
CA GLU A 597 17.18 32.46 -20.96
C GLU A 597 17.68 33.81 -21.46
N PHE A 598 16.94 34.47 -22.34
CA PHE A 598 17.28 35.83 -22.82
C PHE A 598 17.19 36.87 -21.70
N ASP A 599 16.18 36.78 -20.82
CA ASP A 599 16.04 37.68 -19.65
C ASP A 599 17.24 37.50 -18.69
N ALA A 600 17.68 36.27 -18.45
CA ALA A 600 18.86 35.98 -17.62
C ALA A 600 20.16 36.56 -18.24
N LEU A 601 20.29 36.47 -19.56
CA LEU A 601 21.42 37.08 -20.30
C LEU A 601 21.38 38.61 -20.29
N LEU A 602 20.22 39.22 -20.33
CA LEU A 602 20.03 40.67 -20.25
C LEU A 602 20.23 41.22 -18.83
N ALA A 603 19.88 40.44 -17.79
CA ALA A 603 20.07 40.82 -16.39
C ALA A 603 21.54 40.80 -15.93
N LYS A 604 22.39 39.99 -16.57
CA LYS A 604 23.85 39.94 -16.32
C LYS A 604 24.58 39.89 -17.67
N PRO A 605 24.75 41.05 -18.35
CA PRO A 605 25.34 41.06 -19.68
C PRO A 605 26.85 40.71 -19.61
N ASP A 606 27.18 39.49 -20.03
CA ASP A 606 28.56 39.09 -20.24
C ASP A 606 29.01 39.63 -21.60
N SER A 607 29.93 40.59 -21.59
CA SER A 607 30.46 41.25 -22.80
C SER A 607 31.20 40.30 -23.75
N SER A 608 31.41 39.04 -23.36
CA SER A 608 32.01 38.01 -24.20
C SER A 608 31.00 37.27 -25.07
N HIS A 609 29.70 37.33 -24.77
CA HIS A 609 28.65 36.55 -25.46
C HIS A 609 28.43 37.06 -26.91
N PRO A 610 28.41 36.19 -27.92
CA PRO A 610 28.33 36.58 -29.34
C PRO A 610 27.12 37.41 -29.70
N LEU A 611 25.93 37.13 -29.12
CA LEU A 611 24.65 37.83 -29.39
C LEU A 611 24.60 39.23 -28.77
N ILE A 612 25.36 39.50 -27.72
CA ILE A 612 25.47 40.80 -27.09
C ILE A 612 26.40 41.69 -27.94
N LYS A 613 27.49 41.11 -28.49
CA LYS A 613 28.43 41.83 -29.36
C LYS A 613 27.82 42.26 -30.71
N SER A 614 26.93 41.44 -31.29
CA SER A 614 26.27 41.74 -32.57
C SER A 614 25.09 42.72 -32.45
N GLY A 615 24.60 43.01 -31.24
CA GLY A 615 23.39 43.83 -31.03
C GLY A 615 22.09 43.15 -31.43
N GLU A 616 22.13 41.90 -31.87
CA GLU A 616 20.96 41.15 -32.33
C GLU A 616 20.07 40.59 -31.20
N ILE A 617 20.54 40.68 -29.95
CA ILE A 617 19.83 40.09 -28.78
C ILE A 617 18.43 40.71 -28.61
N TYR A 618 18.30 42.05 -28.73
CA TYR A 618 17.02 42.73 -28.60
C TYR A 618 16.04 42.37 -29.72
N HIS A 619 16.57 42.22 -30.95
CA HIS A 619 15.74 41.83 -32.09
C HIS A 619 15.18 40.41 -31.96
N LYS A 620 16.01 39.47 -31.51
CA LYS A 620 15.57 38.08 -31.26
C LYS A 620 14.58 38.01 -30.08
N TYR A 621 14.82 38.76 -29.02
CA TYR A 621 13.92 38.84 -27.88
C TYR A 621 12.53 39.37 -28.30
N GLU A 622 12.49 40.39 -29.14
CA GLU A 622 11.24 40.99 -29.63
C GLU A 622 10.47 40.03 -30.57
N ILE A 623 11.19 39.24 -31.38
CA ILE A 623 10.59 38.20 -32.21
C ILE A 623 9.95 37.11 -31.33
N LEU A 624 10.68 36.58 -30.34
CA LEU A 624 10.18 35.55 -29.44
C LEU A 624 8.97 36.04 -28.63
N LYS A 625 9.00 37.29 -28.18
CA LYS A 625 7.88 37.89 -27.46
C LYS A 625 6.63 38.02 -28.34
N ASN A 626 6.81 38.39 -29.62
CA ASN A 626 5.72 38.44 -30.57
C ASN A 626 5.19 37.06 -30.96
N GLU A 627 6.05 36.06 -31.04
CA GLU A 627 5.64 34.66 -31.28
C GLU A 627 4.86 34.11 -30.08
N LEU A 628 5.31 34.37 -28.86
CA LEU A 628 4.58 34.01 -27.64
C LEU A 628 3.20 34.64 -27.59
N ALA A 629 3.08 35.95 -27.87
CA ALA A 629 1.80 36.65 -27.90
C ALA A 629 0.83 36.05 -28.93
N LYS A 630 1.31 35.68 -30.12
CA LYS A 630 0.50 35.03 -31.15
C LYS A 630 0.04 33.64 -30.77
N GLU A 631 0.92 32.87 -30.11
CA GLU A 631 0.54 31.51 -29.70
C GLU A 631 -0.39 31.53 -28.47
N MET A 632 -0.28 32.51 -27.58
CA MET A 632 -1.24 32.75 -26.50
C MET A 632 -2.63 33.09 -27.03
N GLU A 633 -2.74 33.98 -28.03
CA GLU A 633 -4.01 34.32 -28.68
C GLU A 633 -4.64 33.11 -29.36
N ARG A 634 -3.80 32.24 -29.95
CA ARG A 634 -4.24 30.97 -30.54
C ARG A 634 -4.72 29.98 -29.48
N TRP A 635 -4.04 29.91 -28.36
CA TRP A 635 -4.43 29.07 -27.23
C TRP A 635 -5.77 29.54 -26.64
N GLU A 636 -5.96 30.82 -26.40
CA GLU A 636 -7.24 31.38 -25.94
C GLU A 636 -8.40 31.08 -26.90
N THR A 637 -8.18 31.18 -28.22
CA THR A 637 -9.19 30.81 -29.23
C THR A 637 -9.54 29.32 -29.18
N LEU A 638 -8.56 28.44 -28.95
CA LEU A 638 -8.79 27.00 -28.80
C LEU A 638 -9.54 26.65 -27.50
N VAL A 639 -9.23 27.34 -26.39
CA VAL A 639 -9.96 27.17 -25.12
C VAL A 639 -11.42 27.57 -25.30
N HIS A 640 -11.68 28.71 -25.94
CA HIS A 640 -13.04 29.19 -26.19
C HIS A 640 -13.84 28.27 -27.14
N GLN A 641 -13.17 27.68 -28.13
CA GLN A 641 -13.78 26.65 -28.99
C GLN A 641 -14.11 25.37 -28.22
N LEU A 642 -13.24 24.98 -27.27
CA LEU A 642 -13.44 23.80 -26.43
C LEU A 642 -14.63 23.99 -25.47
N GLU A 643 -14.75 25.16 -24.86
CA GLU A 643 -15.89 25.53 -24.00
C GLU A 643 -17.23 25.55 -24.76
N ASN A 644 -17.23 26.08 -25.98
CA ASN A 644 -18.42 26.11 -26.82
C ASN A 644 -18.87 24.71 -27.31
N VAL A 645 -17.98 23.75 -27.43
CA VAL A 645 -18.31 22.38 -27.81
C VAL A 645 -18.75 21.55 -26.59
N GLN A 646 -18.40 21.98 -25.36
CA GLN A 646 -18.82 21.32 -24.11
C GLN A 646 -20.17 21.83 -23.58
N GLN A 647 -20.64 22.99 -24.01
CA GLN A 647 -22.02 23.49 -23.80
C GLN A 647 -22.98 22.91 -24.86
#